data_a9fc91f4199d82695fbf6596ede36294
#
_entry.id   a9fc91f4199d82695fbf6596ede36294
#
_cell.length_a   1.000
_cell.length_b   1.000
_cell.length_c   1.000
_cell.angle_alpha   90.00
_cell.angle_beta   90.00
_cell.angle_gamma   90.00
#
_symmetry.space_group_name_H-M   'P 1'
#
loop_
_entity.id
_entity.type
_entity.pdbx_description
1 polymer ?
#
loop_
_entity_poly.entity_id
_entity_poly.type
_entity_poly.pdbx_seq_one_letter_code
_entity_poly.pdbx_strand_id
1 'polypeptide(L)'
;LALFSVKQTCGQIVRGRVVDQERQPVVGVAVVMLDTDSTYLAAAASDADGRFAIASEVRPYRLLFQHLAYEMQTLTSEHDEAGEVVLHEYTNALDAVVVEGEKPIVRVEEGRLAYDLEAVSKGKAVNNAYEALTQLPGVSEQDGGLTLAGAGGVTVILNGKPSTMSAEQLASLLRSTPVERIEKAEVMYSTPPQYHVRGAAINLVLRRSHDYSFSGEVHANYTNRFYSNWDAGGNFAFSSPEWSAEVTYSAGQAKTKRIIDLYSRHTLADGEHEIAQRQNITSKGTWHRLRAAAEYAPQGKGRLSIAYTGAYTPHTSGLVRADGNLVNSVSSPGGDNTMHNAALRYTSASGLDLSADYTHYSSWQLAAMRNRYADGNRTAFDVVSGQSVDRVNVSADQSHDLGNGWGMTYGGIFSWAGDHDYQRYRLHEGDIATVDTDSHLDEYTGNLYAGVSKQFAKGSFSLSLAGEYYRAGDYDNWSLYPQATLLLTPAEKHLVQISLSSDKTYPSYWEMQQSTSYIDGYSEIRGTPGLRPSKSYNGQAMYMYKQKYIFMLFWNEMPDYFDQTAWQAPDRLALVYQTLNWNTNRQWGANVIVPLRPGKWLDSRLTLTGMRMTQRCDAFHDLAFDRSKWLGVVRMDNTIRLSRKPDLTLDLSGYYQSAAIQGTYDVAPSWSVNAGVKWTFD
;
A
#
# COMPACT_ATOMS: atom_id res chain seq x y z
N LEU A 1 44.83 -27.85 -24.13
CA LEU A 1 45.20 -26.41 -24.21
C LEU A 1 44.33 -25.75 -25.26
N ALA A 2 43.25 -25.14 -24.86
CA ALA A 2 42.42 -24.27 -25.69
C ALA A 2 42.54 -22.85 -25.13
N LEU A 3 43.23 -22.00 -25.87
CA LEU A 3 43.32 -20.56 -25.62
C LEU A 3 41.93 -19.91 -25.84
N PHE A 4 41.32 -19.45 -24.80
CA PHE A 4 40.23 -18.47 -24.90
C PHE A 4 40.82 -17.09 -25.14
N SER A 5 40.73 -16.60 -26.37
CA SER A 5 41.01 -15.21 -26.73
C SER A 5 39.90 -14.35 -26.22
N VAL A 6 40.13 -13.58 -25.16
CA VAL A 6 39.25 -12.48 -24.73
C VAL A 6 39.41 -11.36 -25.73
N LYS A 7 38.44 -11.19 -26.64
CA LYS A 7 38.31 -9.97 -27.42
C LYS A 7 37.99 -8.83 -26.47
N GLN A 8 38.96 -8.01 -26.14
CA GLN A 8 38.71 -6.67 -25.63
C GLN A 8 37.95 -5.87 -26.71
N THR A 9 36.67 -5.66 -26.53
CA THR A 9 35.92 -4.69 -27.30
C THR A 9 36.36 -3.29 -26.85
N CYS A 10 37.29 -2.70 -27.58
CA CYS A 10 37.56 -1.27 -27.49
C CYS A 10 36.32 -0.54 -28.05
N GLY A 11 35.49 0.03 -27.18
CA GLY A 11 34.39 0.91 -27.61
C GLY A 11 34.95 2.03 -28.48
N GLN A 12 34.36 2.24 -29.64
CA GLN A 12 34.74 3.36 -30.54
C GLN A 12 34.47 4.69 -29.80
N ILE A 13 35.46 5.59 -29.82
CA ILE A 13 35.38 6.89 -29.12
C ILE A 13 35.26 7.97 -30.18
N VAL A 14 34.14 8.70 -30.16
CA VAL A 14 33.96 9.90 -30.97
C VAL A 14 34.67 11.06 -30.28
N ARG A 15 35.54 11.73 -31.02
CA ARG A 15 36.34 12.87 -30.57
C ARG A 15 36.07 14.09 -31.41
N GLY A 16 36.26 15.28 -30.84
CA GLY A 16 36.17 16.53 -31.54
C GLY A 16 36.66 17.68 -30.68
N ARG A 17 36.64 18.87 -31.26
CA ARG A 17 37.01 20.12 -30.59
C ARG A 17 35.96 21.19 -30.83
N VAL A 18 35.60 21.90 -29.77
CA VAL A 18 34.62 22.98 -29.82
C VAL A 18 35.35 24.31 -29.66
N VAL A 19 35.11 25.23 -30.61
CA VAL A 19 35.72 26.55 -30.62
C VAL A 19 34.66 27.63 -30.89
N ASP A 20 34.97 28.88 -30.56
CA ASP A 20 34.16 30.03 -30.93
C ASP A 20 34.47 30.54 -32.37
N GLN A 21 33.84 31.62 -32.77
CA GLN A 21 34.05 32.25 -34.08
C GLN A 21 35.48 32.76 -34.29
N GLU A 22 36.21 33.06 -33.22
CA GLU A 22 37.61 33.49 -33.22
C GLU A 22 38.60 32.31 -33.07
N ARG A 23 38.07 31.07 -33.17
CA ARG A 23 38.79 29.79 -33.01
C ARG A 23 39.43 29.58 -31.63
N GLN A 24 38.95 30.27 -30.59
CA GLN A 24 39.34 30.02 -29.22
C GLN A 24 38.60 28.78 -28.67
N PRO A 25 39.23 27.97 -27.83
CA PRO A 25 38.56 26.79 -27.26
C PRO A 25 37.45 27.21 -26.31
N VAL A 26 36.26 26.59 -26.46
CA VAL A 26 35.14 26.80 -25.55
C VAL A 26 35.10 25.65 -24.55
N VAL A 27 35.31 25.98 -23.26
CA VAL A 27 35.31 25.02 -22.15
C VAL A 27 33.89 24.85 -21.59
N GLY A 28 33.57 23.64 -21.17
CA GLY A 28 32.30 23.38 -20.49
C GLY A 28 31.08 23.23 -21.39
N VAL A 29 31.27 23.10 -22.71
CA VAL A 29 30.17 22.80 -23.64
C VAL A 29 29.68 21.41 -23.39
N ALA A 30 28.39 21.28 -23.07
CA ALA A 30 27.73 20.00 -22.97
C ALA A 30 27.52 19.40 -24.37
N VAL A 31 28.21 18.30 -24.67
CA VAL A 31 28.10 17.58 -25.93
C VAL A 31 27.27 16.32 -25.68
N VAL A 32 26.04 16.34 -26.18
CA VAL A 32 25.07 15.25 -26.01
C VAL A 32 25.00 14.44 -27.31
N MET A 33 25.21 13.13 -27.22
CA MET A 33 25.10 12.21 -28.35
C MET A 33 23.75 11.55 -28.36
N LEU A 34 23.07 11.60 -29.49
CA LEU A 34 21.77 11.00 -29.77
C LEU A 34 21.89 10.04 -30.96
N ASP A 35 21.02 9.06 -31.06
CA ASP A 35 20.81 8.29 -32.29
C ASP A 35 19.97 9.07 -33.32
N THR A 36 19.69 8.45 -34.46
CA THR A 36 18.87 9.07 -35.55
C THR A 36 17.43 9.33 -35.12
N ASP A 37 16.91 8.61 -34.15
CA ASP A 37 15.55 8.75 -33.59
C ASP A 37 15.50 9.71 -32.42
N SER A 38 16.60 10.45 -32.16
CA SER A 38 16.75 11.41 -31.04
C SER A 38 16.78 10.76 -29.65
N THR A 39 17.12 9.47 -29.56
CA THR A 39 17.31 8.77 -28.29
C THR A 39 18.69 9.10 -27.73
N TYR A 40 18.76 9.42 -26.44
CA TYR A 40 20.02 9.72 -25.74
C TYR A 40 20.95 8.49 -25.71
N LEU A 41 22.21 8.68 -26.10
CA LEU A 41 23.25 7.65 -26.08
C LEU A 41 24.28 7.91 -24.99
N ALA A 42 24.89 9.12 -24.98
CA ALA A 42 25.92 9.50 -24.03
C ALA A 42 26.11 11.03 -24.04
N ALA A 43 26.84 11.56 -23.06
CA ALA A 43 27.24 12.96 -23.04
C ALA A 43 28.65 13.12 -22.47
N ALA A 44 29.32 14.21 -22.87
CA ALA A 44 30.59 14.70 -22.34
C ALA A 44 30.59 16.23 -22.27
N ALA A 45 31.51 16.80 -21.50
CA ALA A 45 31.76 18.22 -21.52
C ALA A 45 33.12 18.48 -22.22
N SER A 46 33.25 19.62 -22.94
CA SER A 46 34.52 20.02 -23.49
C SER A 46 35.49 20.46 -22.38
N ASP A 47 36.76 20.08 -22.52
CA ASP A 47 37.84 20.41 -21.59
C ASP A 47 38.39 21.87 -21.83
N ALA A 48 39.47 22.21 -21.13
CA ALA A 48 40.11 23.55 -21.25
C ALA A 48 40.68 23.84 -22.65
N ASP A 49 40.95 22.80 -23.45
CA ASP A 49 41.39 22.94 -24.85
C ASP A 49 40.21 22.87 -25.86
N GLY A 50 38.97 22.82 -25.34
CA GLY A 50 37.75 22.67 -26.12
C GLY A 50 37.50 21.23 -26.62
N ARG A 51 38.28 20.24 -26.17
CA ARG A 51 38.20 18.86 -26.67
C ARG A 51 37.14 18.07 -25.91
N PHE A 52 36.47 17.18 -26.62
CA PHE A 52 35.53 16.20 -26.00
C PHE A 52 35.80 14.80 -26.57
N ALA A 53 35.39 13.79 -25.78
CA ALA A 53 35.44 12.38 -26.16
C ALA A 53 34.22 11.63 -25.61
N ILE A 54 33.48 10.92 -26.48
CA ILE A 54 32.28 10.18 -26.14
C ILE A 54 32.41 8.76 -26.68
N ALA A 55 32.28 7.75 -25.80
CA ALA A 55 32.27 6.34 -26.17
C ALA A 55 30.86 5.93 -26.65
N SER A 56 30.75 5.44 -27.90
CA SER A 56 29.51 4.89 -28.43
C SER A 56 29.79 4.00 -29.65
N GLU A 57 29.02 2.91 -29.75
CA GLU A 57 29.07 1.98 -30.91
C GLU A 57 27.98 2.28 -31.95
N VAL A 58 27.06 3.22 -31.65
CA VAL A 58 25.93 3.56 -32.53
C VAL A 58 26.41 4.49 -33.66
N ARG A 59 26.09 4.11 -34.90
CA ARG A 59 26.35 4.90 -36.12
C ARG A 59 25.16 4.76 -37.09
N PRO A 60 24.72 5.81 -37.77
CA PRO A 60 25.12 7.21 -37.58
C PRO A 60 24.59 7.79 -36.24
N TYR A 61 25.19 8.84 -35.76
CA TYR A 61 24.82 9.55 -34.54
C TYR A 61 24.64 11.06 -34.80
N ARG A 62 23.98 11.75 -33.87
CA ARG A 62 23.83 13.19 -33.84
C ARG A 62 24.43 13.74 -32.55
N LEU A 63 25.32 14.71 -32.66
CA LEU A 63 25.87 15.47 -31.54
C LEU A 63 25.12 16.79 -31.40
N LEU A 64 24.71 17.10 -30.18
CA LEU A 64 24.10 18.36 -29.78
C LEU A 64 25.06 19.09 -28.85
N PHE A 65 25.46 20.31 -29.22
CA PHE A 65 26.38 21.16 -28.47
C PHE A 65 25.59 22.26 -27.77
N GLN A 66 25.70 22.32 -26.45
CA GLN A 66 24.98 23.31 -25.62
C GLN A 66 25.94 24.04 -24.68
N HIS A 67 25.82 25.36 -24.66
CA HIS A 67 26.54 26.24 -23.74
C HIS A 67 25.70 27.48 -23.44
N LEU A 68 25.82 28.06 -22.21
CA LEU A 68 25.00 29.21 -21.80
C LEU A 68 25.22 30.48 -22.62
N ALA A 69 26.39 30.65 -23.21
CA ALA A 69 26.77 31.85 -23.98
C ALA A 69 26.72 31.65 -25.49
N TYR A 70 26.42 30.45 -26.01
CA TYR A 70 26.48 30.14 -27.44
C TYR A 70 25.18 29.52 -27.94
N GLU A 71 24.87 29.76 -29.21
CA GLU A 71 23.75 29.11 -29.90
C GLU A 71 23.95 27.58 -29.96
N MET A 72 22.86 26.86 -29.77
CA MET A 72 22.89 25.41 -29.84
C MET A 72 23.23 24.96 -31.27
N GLN A 73 24.26 24.11 -31.37
CA GLN A 73 24.71 23.55 -32.65
C GLN A 73 24.43 22.07 -32.70
N THR A 74 24.14 21.55 -33.91
CA THR A 74 23.89 20.13 -34.12
C THR A 74 24.78 19.60 -35.23
N LEU A 75 25.44 18.46 -35.03
CA LEU A 75 26.26 17.77 -36.00
C LEU A 75 25.81 16.32 -36.14
N THR A 76 25.50 15.86 -37.35
CA THR A 76 25.25 14.46 -37.64
C THR A 76 26.45 13.86 -38.33
N SER A 77 26.97 12.73 -37.84
CA SER A 77 28.14 12.06 -38.39
C SER A 77 28.06 10.54 -38.18
N GLU A 78 28.84 9.82 -38.95
CA GLU A 78 29.08 8.37 -38.80
C GLU A 78 30.57 8.06 -38.55
N HIS A 79 31.42 9.08 -38.44
CA HIS A 79 32.86 8.98 -38.26
C HIS A 79 33.27 9.13 -36.79
N ASP A 80 34.40 8.56 -36.40
CA ASP A 80 34.92 8.64 -35.03
C ASP A 80 35.54 10.03 -34.71
N GLU A 81 35.82 10.85 -35.74
CA GLU A 81 36.27 12.22 -35.59
C GLU A 81 35.16 13.20 -36.02
N ALA A 82 34.64 13.94 -35.05
CA ALA A 82 33.63 15.00 -35.30
C ALA A 82 34.24 16.30 -35.85
N GLY A 83 35.57 16.40 -35.82
CA GLY A 83 36.30 17.60 -36.30
C GLY A 83 36.19 18.77 -35.33
N GLU A 84 36.42 19.96 -35.88
CA GLU A 84 36.28 21.23 -35.16
C GLU A 84 34.89 21.81 -35.36
N VAL A 85 34.17 22.04 -34.27
CA VAL A 85 32.79 22.57 -34.25
C VAL A 85 32.85 24.01 -33.77
N VAL A 86 32.41 24.96 -34.60
CA VAL A 86 32.40 26.40 -34.31
C VAL A 86 31.05 26.78 -33.71
N LEU A 87 31.03 27.34 -32.49
CA LEU A 87 29.85 27.89 -31.87
C LEU A 87 29.71 29.38 -32.11
N HIS A 88 28.47 29.82 -32.28
CA HIS A 88 28.11 31.24 -32.46
C HIS A 88 27.59 31.80 -31.13
N GLU A 89 28.06 33.00 -30.73
CA GLU A 89 27.57 33.65 -29.51
C GLU A 89 26.08 33.97 -29.61
N TYR A 90 25.41 33.80 -28.49
CA TYR A 90 23.95 34.03 -28.36
C TYR A 90 23.70 35.56 -28.28
N THR A 91 23.12 36.15 -29.29
CA THR A 91 22.88 37.60 -29.36
C THR A 91 21.48 38.05 -28.91
N ASN A 92 20.57 37.14 -28.49
CA ASN A 92 19.25 37.52 -27.99
C ASN A 92 18.69 36.52 -26.95
N ALA A 93 17.78 37.05 -26.10
CA ALA A 93 17.19 36.40 -24.92
C ALA A 93 16.84 34.89 -25.04
N LEU A 94 17.30 34.16 -24.06
CA LEU A 94 17.16 32.72 -23.89
C LEU A 94 15.71 32.25 -23.90
N ASP A 95 15.30 31.56 -24.95
CA ASP A 95 14.27 30.52 -24.83
C ASP A 95 14.97 29.23 -24.42
N ALA A 96 14.68 28.76 -23.21
CA ALA A 96 15.27 27.53 -22.68
C ALA A 96 14.81 26.33 -23.52
N VAL A 97 15.70 25.74 -24.30
CA VAL A 97 15.45 24.46 -24.96
C VAL A 97 15.70 23.35 -23.94
N VAL A 98 14.61 22.86 -23.35
CA VAL A 98 14.64 21.65 -22.55
C VAL A 98 14.74 20.44 -23.47
N VAL A 99 15.89 19.77 -23.47
CA VAL A 99 16.03 18.46 -24.09
C VAL A 99 15.31 17.46 -23.17
N GLU A 100 14.05 17.19 -23.47
CA GLU A 100 13.27 16.14 -22.79
C GLU A 100 13.75 14.75 -23.24
N GLY A 101 14.82 14.24 -22.63
CA GLY A 101 14.99 12.80 -22.57
C GLY A 101 13.89 12.26 -21.66
N GLU A 102 12.92 11.51 -22.19
CA GLU A 102 11.94 10.83 -21.33
C GLU A 102 12.70 9.87 -20.42
N LYS A 103 12.86 10.24 -19.14
CA LYS A 103 13.31 9.30 -18.12
C LYS A 103 12.35 8.10 -18.13
N PRO A 104 12.85 6.86 -18.06
CA PRO A 104 11.96 5.71 -18.00
C PRO A 104 11.05 5.84 -16.78
N ILE A 105 9.74 5.75 -17.01
CA ILE A 105 8.69 5.86 -15.99
C ILE A 105 8.87 4.79 -14.91
N VAL A 106 9.39 3.62 -15.27
CA VAL A 106 9.68 2.52 -14.34
C VAL A 106 11.10 2.00 -14.55
N ARG A 107 11.80 1.76 -13.45
CA ARG A 107 13.12 1.12 -13.42
C ARG A 107 13.04 -0.16 -12.60
N VAL A 108 13.94 -1.07 -12.91
CA VAL A 108 14.13 -2.29 -12.14
C VAL A 108 15.30 -2.07 -11.19
N GLU A 109 15.02 -2.06 -9.90
CA GLU A 109 16.03 -1.89 -8.86
C GLU A 109 15.91 -3.07 -7.85
N GLU A 110 16.91 -3.94 -7.79
CA GLU A 110 16.99 -5.07 -6.84
C GLU A 110 15.69 -5.91 -6.72
N GLY A 111 15.07 -6.23 -7.86
CA GLY A 111 13.82 -6.99 -7.90
C GLY A 111 12.54 -6.20 -7.64
N ARG A 112 12.64 -4.88 -7.54
CA ARG A 112 11.52 -3.95 -7.31
C ARG A 112 11.23 -3.13 -8.56
N LEU A 113 9.96 -2.76 -8.72
CA LEU A 113 9.51 -1.82 -9.76
C LEU A 113 9.54 -0.41 -9.19
N ALA A 114 10.60 0.34 -9.44
CA ALA A 114 10.74 1.73 -9.00
C ALA A 114 10.14 2.68 -10.05
N TYR A 115 9.04 3.34 -9.71
CA TYR A 115 8.33 4.31 -10.53
C TYR A 115 8.75 5.73 -10.18
N ASP A 116 9.06 6.54 -11.20
CA ASP A 116 9.19 7.99 -11.08
C ASP A 116 7.78 8.60 -11.09
N LEU A 117 7.28 9.02 -9.92
CA LEU A 117 5.90 9.54 -9.81
C LEU A 117 5.72 10.88 -10.48
N GLU A 118 6.74 11.72 -10.57
CA GLU A 118 6.70 12.97 -11.29
C GLU A 118 6.49 12.70 -12.80
N ALA A 119 7.25 11.75 -13.37
CA ALA A 119 7.08 11.33 -14.76
C ALA A 119 5.70 10.66 -15.01
N VAL A 120 5.19 9.85 -14.07
CA VAL A 120 3.85 9.25 -14.14
C VAL A 120 2.75 10.30 -14.14
N SER A 121 2.93 11.37 -13.38
CA SER A 121 1.95 12.45 -13.16
C SER A 121 1.98 13.53 -14.24
N LYS A 122 3.04 13.58 -15.04
CA LYS A 122 3.23 14.62 -16.06
C LYS A 122 2.05 14.70 -17.02
N GLY A 123 1.44 15.88 -17.10
CA GLY A 123 0.29 16.15 -17.96
C GLY A 123 -1.05 15.58 -17.47
N LYS A 124 -1.10 15.12 -16.22
CA LYS A 124 -2.32 14.70 -15.52
C LYS A 124 -2.65 15.69 -14.41
N ALA A 125 -3.92 15.80 -14.05
CA ALA A 125 -4.36 16.61 -12.92
C ALA A 125 -4.12 15.84 -11.60
N VAL A 126 -2.87 15.66 -11.23
CA VAL A 126 -2.42 14.94 -10.04
C VAL A 126 -1.61 15.90 -9.19
N ASN A 127 -2.05 16.15 -7.96
CA ASN A 127 -1.45 17.18 -7.10
C ASN A 127 -0.77 16.60 -5.85
N ASN A 128 -1.06 15.36 -5.51
CA ASN A 128 -0.55 14.74 -4.28
C ASN A 128 -0.11 13.29 -4.49
N ALA A 129 0.63 12.78 -3.51
CA ALA A 129 1.17 11.43 -3.51
C ALA A 129 0.10 10.35 -3.68
N TYR A 130 -1.05 10.51 -3.04
CA TYR A 130 -2.13 9.53 -3.10
C TYR A 130 -2.70 9.39 -4.51
N GLU A 131 -3.00 10.52 -5.14
CA GLU A 131 -3.46 10.56 -6.53
C GLU A 131 -2.40 10.00 -7.49
N ALA A 132 -1.11 10.34 -7.27
CA ALA A 132 -0.01 9.82 -8.08
C ALA A 132 0.12 8.29 -7.99
N LEU A 133 -0.01 7.73 -6.80
CA LEU A 133 0.01 6.27 -6.59
C LEU A 133 -1.11 5.55 -7.31
N THR A 134 -2.32 6.11 -7.32
CA THR A 134 -3.45 5.51 -8.04
C THR A 134 -3.27 5.52 -9.57
N GLN A 135 -2.32 6.31 -10.08
CA GLN A 135 -1.94 6.28 -11.49
C GLN A 135 -0.98 5.15 -11.84
N LEU A 136 -0.35 4.53 -10.85
CA LEU A 136 0.55 3.41 -11.09
C LEU A 136 -0.22 2.20 -11.65
N PRO A 137 0.40 1.45 -12.58
CA PRO A 137 -0.20 0.24 -13.10
C PRO A 137 -0.51 -0.76 -11.97
N GLY A 138 -1.74 -1.23 -11.90
CA GLY A 138 -2.19 -2.19 -10.89
C GLY A 138 -2.58 -1.60 -9.53
N VAL A 139 -2.23 -0.35 -9.24
CA VAL A 139 -2.64 0.32 -8.02
C VAL A 139 -4.01 0.94 -8.18
N SER A 140 -4.87 0.76 -7.20
CA SER A 140 -6.21 1.36 -7.17
C SER A 140 -6.63 1.67 -5.73
N GLU A 141 -7.64 2.50 -5.58
CA GLU A 141 -8.29 2.79 -4.30
C GLU A 141 -9.51 1.89 -4.11
N GLN A 142 -9.64 1.30 -2.93
CA GLN A 142 -10.84 0.59 -2.52
C GLN A 142 -11.08 0.85 -1.03
N ASP A 143 -12.29 1.24 -0.67
CA ASP A 143 -12.72 1.53 0.72
C ASP A 143 -11.79 2.50 1.47
N GLY A 144 -11.25 3.48 0.75
CA GLY A 144 -10.33 4.50 1.30
C GLY A 144 -8.88 4.05 1.47
N GLY A 145 -8.54 2.82 1.11
CA GLY A 145 -7.20 2.25 1.12
C GLY A 145 -6.65 2.00 -0.27
N LEU A 146 -5.33 1.86 -0.37
CA LEU A 146 -4.66 1.45 -1.61
C LEU A 146 -4.73 -0.07 -1.76
N THR A 147 -4.97 -0.54 -2.97
CA THR A 147 -4.94 -1.95 -3.34
C THR A 147 -4.01 -2.17 -4.52
N LEU A 148 -3.47 -3.37 -4.63
CA LEU A 148 -2.62 -3.78 -5.74
C LEU A 148 -3.23 -5.00 -6.43
N ALA A 149 -3.47 -4.90 -7.73
CA ALA A 149 -4.11 -5.96 -8.50
C ALA A 149 -3.34 -7.28 -8.40
N GLY A 150 -4.05 -8.37 -8.07
CA GLY A 150 -3.46 -9.70 -7.86
C GLY A 150 -2.83 -9.91 -6.48
N ALA A 151 -2.90 -8.94 -5.56
CA ALA A 151 -2.48 -9.08 -4.18
C ALA A 151 -3.69 -9.12 -3.24
N GLY A 152 -3.64 -9.92 -2.17
CA GLY A 152 -4.69 -10.00 -1.14
C GLY A 152 -4.74 -8.79 -0.21
N GLY A 153 -3.71 -7.93 -0.24
CA GLY A 153 -3.57 -6.70 0.52
C GLY A 153 -2.28 -5.99 0.15
N VAL A 154 -2.15 -4.73 0.52
CA VAL A 154 -0.94 -3.93 0.25
C VAL A 154 -0.54 -3.20 1.53
N THR A 155 0.73 -3.32 1.92
CA THR A 155 1.34 -2.52 2.98
C THR A 155 2.03 -1.30 2.39
N VAL A 156 1.77 -0.11 2.92
CA VAL A 156 2.53 1.07 2.51
C VAL A 156 3.71 1.29 3.45
N ILE A 157 4.87 1.46 2.85
CA ILE A 157 6.16 1.68 3.48
C ILE A 157 6.57 3.12 3.17
N LEU A 158 7.07 3.84 4.15
CA LEU A 158 7.59 5.21 3.99
C LEU A 158 9.08 5.21 4.30
N ASN A 159 9.90 5.61 3.33
CA ASN A 159 11.36 5.66 3.46
C ASN A 159 11.97 4.33 3.98
N GLY A 160 11.45 3.20 3.50
CA GLY A 160 11.90 1.87 3.91
C GLY A 160 11.36 1.38 5.25
N LYS A 161 10.37 2.06 5.85
CA LYS A 161 9.76 1.66 7.12
C LYS A 161 8.26 1.42 6.95
N PRO A 162 7.73 0.28 7.42
CA PRO A 162 6.29 0.05 7.44
C PRO A 162 5.57 1.15 8.22
N SER A 163 4.47 1.62 7.67
CA SER A 163 3.65 2.62 8.34
C SER A 163 2.86 1.96 9.47
N THR A 164 2.90 2.55 10.66
CA THR A 164 2.04 2.20 11.80
C THR A 164 0.69 2.92 11.75
N MET A 165 0.45 3.71 10.71
CA MET A 165 -0.79 4.45 10.51
C MET A 165 -1.91 3.54 10.01
N SER A 166 -3.16 3.86 10.36
CA SER A 166 -4.31 3.23 9.71
C SER A 166 -4.39 3.62 8.22
N ALA A 167 -5.15 2.89 7.42
CA ALA A 167 -5.33 3.18 6.00
C ALA A 167 -5.80 4.63 5.76
N GLU A 168 -6.73 5.12 6.60
CA GLU A 168 -7.24 6.50 6.50
C GLU A 168 -6.18 7.54 6.90
N GLN A 169 -5.39 7.27 7.97
CA GLN A 169 -4.29 8.17 8.37
C GLN A 169 -3.25 8.27 7.27
N LEU A 170 -2.89 7.12 6.69
CA LEU A 170 -1.95 7.05 5.59
C LEU A 170 -2.48 7.77 4.34
N ALA A 171 -3.74 7.54 3.97
CA ALA A 171 -4.37 8.24 2.86
C ALA A 171 -4.38 9.77 3.10
N SER A 172 -4.67 10.22 4.32
CA SER A 172 -4.60 11.64 4.69
C SER A 172 -3.17 12.21 4.55
N LEU A 173 -2.16 11.50 5.05
CA LEU A 173 -0.76 11.90 4.87
C LEU A 173 -0.38 11.99 3.39
N LEU A 174 -0.73 10.99 2.60
CA LEU A 174 -0.39 10.94 1.19
C LEU A 174 -1.13 11.99 0.37
N ARG A 175 -2.36 12.32 0.72
CA ARG A 175 -3.13 13.43 0.11
C ARG A 175 -2.55 14.79 0.46
N SER A 176 -1.93 14.93 1.63
CA SER A 176 -1.24 16.16 2.04
C SER A 176 0.23 16.23 1.58
N THR A 177 0.75 15.19 0.92
CA THR A 177 2.13 15.14 0.43
C THR A 177 2.16 15.51 -1.06
N PRO A 178 2.76 16.65 -1.47
CA PRO A 178 2.93 17.01 -2.87
C PRO A 178 3.72 15.96 -3.65
N VAL A 179 3.42 15.77 -4.94
CA VAL A 179 4.08 14.76 -5.81
C VAL A 179 5.58 15.02 -5.91
N GLU A 180 5.98 16.29 -5.96
CA GLU A 180 7.36 16.74 -6.10
C GLU A 180 8.25 16.33 -4.91
N ARG A 181 7.63 16.07 -3.76
CA ARG A 181 8.33 15.54 -2.57
C ARG A 181 8.64 14.06 -2.64
N ILE A 182 8.16 13.36 -3.67
CA ILE A 182 8.42 11.94 -3.85
C ILE A 182 9.56 11.75 -4.83
N GLU A 183 10.57 11.02 -4.41
CA GLU A 183 11.67 10.62 -5.28
C GLU A 183 11.25 9.46 -6.19
N LYS A 184 10.65 8.43 -5.59
CA LYS A 184 10.14 7.25 -6.29
C LYS A 184 9.11 6.47 -5.46
N ALA A 185 8.29 5.67 -6.16
CA ALA A 185 7.46 4.65 -5.54
C ALA A 185 7.93 3.27 -5.99
N GLU A 186 8.29 2.41 -5.05
CA GLU A 186 8.70 1.03 -5.32
C GLU A 186 7.50 0.10 -5.11
N VAL A 187 7.01 -0.51 -6.17
CA VAL A 187 5.93 -1.50 -6.11
C VAL A 187 6.53 -2.89 -6.01
N MET A 188 6.17 -3.59 -4.95
CA MET A 188 6.66 -4.92 -4.61
C MET A 188 5.49 -5.88 -4.45
N TYR A 189 5.42 -6.91 -5.26
CA TYR A 189 4.44 -8.00 -5.12
C TYR A 189 4.91 -9.07 -4.11
N SER A 190 6.20 -9.11 -3.86
CA SER A 190 6.84 -9.87 -2.80
C SER A 190 7.83 -8.94 -2.11
N THR A 191 7.52 -8.54 -0.89
CA THR A 191 8.30 -7.55 -0.15
C THR A 191 9.55 -8.22 0.42
N PRO A 192 10.76 -7.72 0.14
CA PRO A 192 11.99 -8.22 0.73
C PRO A 192 11.95 -8.19 2.26
N PRO A 193 12.55 -9.18 2.95
CA PRO A 193 12.39 -9.36 4.39
C PRO A 193 12.96 -8.23 5.26
N GLN A 194 13.91 -7.43 4.72
CA GLN A 194 14.45 -6.25 5.43
C GLN A 194 13.41 -5.15 5.72
N TYR A 195 12.26 -5.21 5.14
CA TYR A 195 11.16 -4.29 5.45
C TYR A 195 10.29 -4.78 6.62
N HIS A 196 10.53 -6.00 7.13
CA HIS A 196 9.74 -6.64 8.21
C HIS A 196 8.24 -6.69 7.95
N VAL A 197 7.86 -6.64 6.67
CA VAL A 197 6.49 -6.89 6.19
C VAL A 197 6.52 -7.97 5.14
N ARG A 198 5.42 -8.67 4.99
CA ARG A 198 5.25 -9.76 4.04
C ARG A 198 4.14 -9.44 3.05
N GLY A 199 4.05 -10.24 1.99
CA GLY A 199 3.08 -9.99 0.94
C GLY A 199 3.48 -8.83 0.03
N ALA A 200 2.49 -8.11 -0.49
CA ALA A 200 2.72 -6.98 -1.37
C ALA A 200 2.88 -5.66 -0.62
N ALA A 201 3.76 -4.79 -1.10
CA ALA A 201 3.98 -3.48 -0.52
C ALA A 201 4.26 -2.40 -1.58
N ILE A 202 4.00 -1.16 -1.20
CA ILE A 202 4.42 0.03 -1.94
C ILE A 202 5.29 0.87 -1.02
N ASN A 203 6.59 1.00 -1.35
CA ASN A 203 7.51 1.86 -0.61
C ASN A 203 7.60 3.22 -1.28
N LEU A 204 7.23 4.25 -0.55
CA LEU A 204 7.39 5.64 -0.95
C LEU A 204 8.71 6.17 -0.40
N VAL A 205 9.61 6.52 -1.31
CA VAL A 205 10.86 7.19 -0.98
C VAL A 205 10.66 8.69 -1.17
N LEU A 206 10.76 9.43 -0.08
CA LEU A 206 10.62 10.88 -0.11
C LEU A 206 11.93 11.53 -0.51
N ARG A 207 11.84 12.53 -1.39
CA ARG A 207 12.98 13.32 -1.84
C ARG A 207 13.53 14.14 -0.68
N ARG A 208 14.84 14.10 -0.50
CA ARG A 208 15.55 14.99 0.40
C ARG A 208 15.79 16.34 -0.29
N SER A 209 15.48 17.41 0.40
CA SER A 209 15.99 18.71 0.04
C SER A 209 17.36 18.89 0.73
N HIS A 210 18.37 19.25 -0.04
CA HIS A 210 19.68 19.63 0.48
C HIS A 210 19.73 21.13 0.82
N ASP A 211 18.68 21.87 0.50
CA ASP A 211 18.53 23.28 0.78
C ASP A 211 17.60 23.50 1.97
N TYR A 212 17.74 24.66 2.60
CA TYR A 212 16.77 25.11 3.58
C TYR A 212 15.42 25.33 2.91
N SER A 213 14.45 24.54 3.27
CA SER A 213 13.09 24.67 2.74
C SER A 213 12.06 24.51 3.84
N PHE A 214 10.99 25.26 3.69
CA PHE A 214 9.78 25.11 4.49
C PHE A 214 8.62 24.94 3.54
N SER A 215 7.83 23.90 3.75
CA SER A 215 6.63 23.62 2.96
C SER A 215 5.49 23.23 3.87
N GLY A 216 4.27 23.52 3.45
CA GLY A 216 3.09 23.14 4.20
C GLY A 216 1.86 23.12 3.32
N GLU A 217 0.87 22.38 3.76
CA GLU A 217 -0.43 22.24 3.14
C GLU A 217 -1.49 22.26 4.23
N VAL A 218 -2.61 22.87 3.94
CA VAL A 218 -3.83 22.77 4.74
C VAL A 218 -4.97 22.27 3.84
N HIS A 219 -5.80 21.42 4.37
CA HIS A 219 -6.94 20.88 3.65
C HIS A 219 -8.20 20.88 4.53
N ALA A 220 -9.34 20.94 3.90
CA ALA A 220 -10.64 20.70 4.51
C ALA A 220 -11.49 19.91 3.53
N ASN A 221 -12.16 18.86 4.03
CA ASN A 221 -13.02 18.01 3.24
C ASN A 221 -14.44 18.05 3.81
N TYR A 222 -15.40 18.04 2.93
CA TYR A 222 -16.81 17.88 3.24
C TYR A 222 -17.37 16.72 2.45
N THR A 223 -18.05 15.81 3.15
CA THR A 223 -18.77 14.71 2.51
C THR A 223 -20.19 14.64 3.04
N ASN A 224 -21.12 14.33 2.16
CA ASN A 224 -22.53 14.12 2.52
C ASN A 224 -23.04 12.86 1.82
N ARG A 225 -23.51 11.91 2.60
CA ARG A 225 -24.24 10.73 2.10
C ARG A 225 -25.65 10.67 2.68
N PHE A 226 -25.77 10.50 4.00
CA PHE A 226 -27.00 10.68 4.79
C PHE A 226 -26.88 11.84 5.77
N TYR A 227 -25.64 12.15 6.15
CA TYR A 227 -25.30 13.22 7.08
C TYR A 227 -24.08 13.98 6.57
N SER A 228 -24.00 15.23 6.96
CA SER A 228 -22.82 16.07 6.70
C SER A 228 -21.67 15.64 7.60
N ASN A 229 -20.55 15.30 6.97
CA ASN A 229 -19.30 14.94 7.62
C ASN A 229 -18.22 15.91 7.15
N TRP A 230 -17.26 16.19 8.00
CA TRP A 230 -16.16 17.09 7.67
C TRP A 230 -14.87 16.62 8.35
N ASP A 231 -13.77 16.90 7.74
CA ASP A 231 -12.45 16.84 8.32
C ASP A 231 -11.58 17.99 7.82
N ALA A 232 -10.63 18.38 8.65
CA ALA A 232 -9.63 19.37 8.31
C ALA A 232 -8.28 18.97 8.89
N GLY A 233 -7.21 19.39 8.22
CA GLY A 233 -5.87 19.10 8.66
C GLY A 233 -4.81 19.95 7.99
N GLY A 234 -3.58 19.74 8.40
CA GLY A 234 -2.42 20.37 7.79
C GLY A 234 -1.16 19.54 8.02
N ASN A 235 -0.24 19.72 7.11
CA ASN A 235 1.11 19.16 7.16
C ASN A 235 2.09 20.32 7.02
N PHE A 236 3.11 20.34 7.88
CA PHE A 236 4.20 21.28 7.82
C PHE A 236 5.51 20.49 7.85
N ALA A 237 6.39 20.77 6.91
CA ALA A 237 7.68 20.13 6.79
C ALA A 237 8.79 21.18 6.65
N PHE A 238 9.84 20.98 7.42
CA PHE A 238 11.10 21.72 7.36
C PHE A 238 12.21 20.78 6.90
N SER A 239 13.10 21.25 6.04
CA SER A 239 14.33 20.53 5.72
C SER A 239 15.51 21.48 5.61
N SER A 240 16.68 20.95 5.92
CA SER A 240 17.99 21.57 5.81
C SER A 240 19.01 20.49 5.39
N PRO A 241 20.28 20.83 5.11
CA PRO A 241 21.27 19.83 4.70
C PRO A 241 21.42 18.63 5.62
N GLU A 242 21.23 18.81 6.92
CA GLU A 242 21.43 17.75 7.93
C GLU A 242 20.15 17.38 8.68
N TRP A 243 19.15 18.28 8.74
CA TRP A 243 17.95 18.09 9.52
C TRP A 243 16.70 18.13 8.66
N SER A 244 15.76 17.25 8.96
CA SER A 244 14.38 17.40 8.51
C SER A 244 13.42 17.18 9.67
N ALA A 245 12.29 17.88 9.64
CA ALA A 245 11.22 17.71 10.61
C ALA A 245 9.86 17.86 9.90
N GLU A 246 8.89 17.09 10.34
CA GLU A 246 7.51 17.20 9.84
C GLU A 246 6.51 17.07 10.97
N VAL A 247 5.42 17.81 10.88
CA VAL A 247 4.26 17.69 11.75
C VAL A 247 3.01 17.64 10.89
N THR A 248 2.20 16.60 11.08
CA THR A 248 0.90 16.44 10.45
C THR A 248 -0.16 16.34 11.53
N TYR A 249 -1.18 17.16 11.45
CA TYR A 249 -2.35 17.07 12.31
C TYR A 249 -3.62 17.08 11.49
N SER A 250 -4.57 16.23 11.86
CA SER A 250 -5.91 16.24 11.27
C SER A 250 -6.96 15.89 12.32
N ALA A 251 -8.14 16.46 12.16
CA ALA A 251 -9.30 16.20 13.01
C ALA A 251 -10.57 16.21 12.16
N GLY A 252 -11.55 15.44 12.57
CA GLY A 252 -12.81 15.39 11.86
C GLY A 252 -13.96 14.85 12.70
N GLN A 253 -15.14 14.98 12.13
CA GLN A 253 -16.37 14.38 12.62
C GLN A 253 -17.01 13.55 11.54
N ALA A 254 -17.42 12.33 11.90
CA ALA A 254 -18.18 11.45 11.03
C ALA A 254 -19.48 11.03 11.71
N LYS A 255 -20.59 11.09 10.96
CA LYS A 255 -21.86 10.48 11.31
C LYS A 255 -22.29 9.59 10.17
N THR A 256 -22.60 8.31 10.48
CA THR A 256 -22.97 7.31 9.47
C THR A 256 -24.34 6.73 9.76
N LYS A 257 -24.98 6.20 8.72
CA LYS A 257 -26.22 5.44 8.81
C LYS A 257 -26.06 4.16 7.98
N ARG A 258 -26.48 3.05 8.55
CA ARG A 258 -26.56 1.75 7.87
C ARG A 258 -27.91 1.11 8.16
N ILE A 259 -28.51 0.51 7.16
CA ILE A 259 -29.74 -0.26 7.27
C ILE A 259 -29.42 -1.68 6.87
N ILE A 260 -29.82 -2.65 7.70
CA ILE A 260 -29.66 -4.07 7.44
C ILE A 260 -31.04 -4.72 7.57
N ASP A 261 -31.45 -5.43 6.53
CA ASP A 261 -32.59 -6.33 6.59
C ASP A 261 -32.08 -7.75 6.75
N LEU A 262 -32.46 -8.40 7.84
CA LEU A 262 -32.14 -9.79 8.15
C LEU A 262 -33.38 -10.64 8.01
N TYR A 263 -33.27 -11.72 7.23
CA TYR A 263 -34.24 -12.80 7.22
C TYR A 263 -33.51 -14.10 7.55
N SER A 264 -34.02 -14.84 8.55
CA SER A 264 -33.45 -16.10 9.00
C SER A 264 -34.57 -17.13 9.19
N ARG A 265 -34.34 -18.35 8.66
CA ARG A 265 -35.14 -19.54 9.01
C ARG A 265 -34.30 -20.35 9.98
N HIS A 266 -34.68 -20.31 11.25
CA HIS A 266 -33.95 -20.91 12.34
C HIS A 266 -34.65 -22.20 12.78
N THR A 267 -33.94 -23.33 12.79
CA THR A 267 -34.45 -24.64 13.15
C THR A 267 -34.04 -25.00 14.57
N LEU A 268 -35.02 -25.23 15.44
CA LEU A 268 -34.86 -25.77 16.79
C LEU A 268 -35.56 -27.13 16.90
N ALA A 269 -35.46 -27.78 18.05
CA ALA A 269 -36.08 -29.07 18.31
C ALA A 269 -37.63 -29.02 18.25
N ASP A 270 -38.23 -27.87 18.51
CA ASP A 270 -39.67 -27.62 18.47
C ASP A 270 -40.19 -27.20 17.08
N GLY A 271 -39.30 -26.97 16.10
CA GLY A 271 -39.66 -26.64 14.73
C GLY A 271 -38.85 -25.53 14.09
N GLU A 272 -39.36 -25.05 12.96
CA GLU A 272 -38.76 -23.93 12.20
C GLU A 272 -39.38 -22.59 12.63
N HIS A 273 -38.52 -21.62 12.88
CA HIS A 273 -38.87 -20.25 13.26
C HIS A 273 -38.40 -19.27 12.16
N GLU A 274 -39.32 -18.52 11.59
CA GLU A 274 -39.00 -17.47 10.66
C GLU A 274 -38.73 -16.14 11.40
N ILE A 275 -37.53 -15.60 11.25
CA ILE A 275 -37.09 -14.36 11.88
C ILE A 275 -36.91 -13.32 10.78
N ALA A 276 -37.62 -12.23 10.88
CA ALA A 276 -37.49 -11.06 9.99
C ALA A 276 -37.22 -9.83 10.85
N GLN A 277 -36.15 -9.11 10.55
CA GLN A 277 -35.70 -7.98 11.35
C GLN A 277 -35.09 -6.89 10.47
N ARG A 278 -35.40 -5.64 10.75
CA ARG A 278 -34.75 -4.46 10.18
C ARG A 278 -33.93 -3.74 11.23
N GLN A 279 -32.65 -3.59 10.99
CA GLN A 279 -31.75 -2.82 11.85
C GLN A 279 -31.46 -1.46 11.23
N ASN A 280 -31.64 -0.40 12.02
CA ASN A 280 -31.21 0.95 11.70
C ASN A 280 -30.04 1.30 12.62
N ILE A 281 -28.87 1.42 12.06
CA ILE A 281 -27.62 1.69 12.78
C ILE A 281 -27.19 3.12 12.47
N THR A 282 -27.01 3.94 13.50
CA THR A 282 -26.41 5.27 13.39
C THR A 282 -25.19 5.32 14.29
N SER A 283 -24.09 5.85 13.79
CA SER A 283 -22.88 6.06 14.56
C SER A 283 -22.38 7.49 14.37
N LYS A 284 -21.85 8.08 15.43
CA LYS A 284 -21.24 9.40 15.43
C LYS A 284 -19.94 9.35 16.24
N GLY A 285 -18.90 10.00 15.74
CA GLY A 285 -17.62 10.15 16.44
C GLY A 285 -16.85 11.34 15.93
N THR A 286 -15.96 11.84 16.77
CA THR A 286 -14.89 12.76 16.40
C THR A 286 -13.57 12.03 16.50
N TRP A 287 -12.58 12.46 15.73
CA TRP A 287 -11.26 11.88 15.77
C TRP A 287 -10.19 12.95 15.60
N HIS A 288 -9.03 12.68 16.21
CA HIS A 288 -7.83 13.51 16.15
C HIS A 288 -6.64 12.62 15.84
N ARG A 289 -5.77 13.07 14.97
CA ARG A 289 -4.57 12.35 14.55
C ARG A 289 -3.40 13.31 14.50
N LEU A 290 -2.31 12.94 15.13
CA LEU A 290 -1.07 13.70 15.16
C LEU A 290 0.09 12.79 14.74
N ARG A 291 0.95 13.30 13.88
CA ARG A 291 2.27 12.72 13.62
C ARG A 291 3.30 13.83 13.71
N ALA A 292 4.39 13.56 14.40
CA ALA A 292 5.57 14.41 14.44
C ALA A 292 6.78 13.53 14.19
N ALA A 293 7.67 13.93 13.29
CA ALA A 293 8.90 13.20 12.99
C ALA A 293 10.06 14.17 12.81
N ALA A 294 11.25 13.75 13.18
CA ALA A 294 12.50 14.46 12.96
C ALA A 294 13.59 13.48 12.54
N GLU A 295 14.45 13.92 11.64
CA GLU A 295 15.59 13.15 11.15
C GLU A 295 16.84 14.02 11.19
N TYR A 296 17.92 13.45 11.71
CA TYR A 296 19.29 14.01 11.67
C TYR A 296 20.17 13.10 10.81
N ALA A 297 20.75 13.65 9.76
CA ALA A 297 21.49 12.89 8.77
C ALA A 297 22.64 13.69 8.18
N PRO A 298 23.72 13.86 8.94
CA PRO A 298 24.91 14.56 8.50
C PRO A 298 25.59 13.82 7.35
N GLN A 299 26.22 14.59 6.45
CA GLN A 299 26.88 14.06 5.26
C GLN A 299 27.99 13.06 5.63
N GLY A 300 27.99 11.89 4.97
CA GLY A 300 28.99 10.83 5.17
C GLY A 300 28.89 10.09 6.50
N LYS A 301 27.87 10.37 7.32
CA LYS A 301 27.61 9.69 8.60
C LYS A 301 26.27 8.97 8.57
N GLY A 302 25.96 8.25 9.63
CA GLY A 302 24.68 7.58 9.78
C GLY A 302 23.50 8.55 9.90
N ARG A 303 22.30 8.02 9.84
CA ARG A 303 21.02 8.73 9.95
C ARG A 303 20.31 8.31 11.22
N LEU A 304 19.85 9.27 11.98
CA LEU A 304 19.00 9.04 13.16
C LEU A 304 17.64 9.65 12.93
N SER A 305 16.57 8.90 13.09
CA SER A 305 15.20 9.40 12.99
C SER A 305 14.38 9.02 14.22
N ILE A 306 13.54 9.95 14.64
CA ILE A 306 12.54 9.77 15.69
C ILE A 306 11.17 10.15 15.13
N ALA A 307 10.14 9.39 15.48
CA ALA A 307 8.78 9.68 15.09
C ALA A 307 7.81 9.37 16.23
N TYR A 308 6.79 10.20 16.36
CA TYR A 308 5.64 9.97 17.22
C TYR A 308 4.38 9.99 16.38
N THR A 309 3.47 9.03 16.60
CA THR A 309 2.13 8.98 16.00
C THR A 309 1.10 8.82 17.12
N GLY A 310 0.11 9.70 17.16
CA GLY A 310 -1.00 9.64 18.09
C GLY A 310 -2.33 9.63 17.37
N ALA A 311 -3.26 8.80 17.82
CA ALA A 311 -4.66 8.80 17.40
C ALA A 311 -5.57 8.83 18.62
N TYR A 312 -6.56 9.69 18.60
CA TYR A 312 -7.54 9.84 19.66
C TYR A 312 -8.94 9.97 19.08
N THR A 313 -9.86 9.10 19.51
CA THR A 313 -11.24 9.09 19.08
C THR A 313 -12.14 9.20 20.33
N PRO A 314 -12.42 10.43 20.79
CA PRO A 314 -13.23 10.65 21.97
C PRO A 314 -14.72 10.52 21.67
N HIS A 315 -15.48 10.11 22.67
CA HIS A 315 -16.93 10.22 22.72
C HIS A 315 -17.64 9.68 21.47
N THR A 316 -17.27 8.47 21.03
CA THR A 316 -18.07 7.79 20.02
C THR A 316 -19.43 7.45 20.60
N SER A 317 -20.47 7.60 19.80
CA SER A 317 -21.81 7.23 20.18
C SER A 317 -22.54 6.54 19.03
N GLY A 318 -23.30 5.52 19.35
CA GLY A 318 -24.11 4.78 18.40
C GLY A 318 -25.55 4.65 18.88
N LEU A 319 -26.43 4.36 17.95
CA LEU A 319 -27.79 3.91 18.21
C LEU A 319 -28.10 2.81 17.20
N VAL A 320 -28.36 1.63 17.70
CA VAL A 320 -28.85 0.49 16.93
C VAL A 320 -30.32 0.26 17.35
N ARG A 321 -31.21 0.33 16.38
CA ARG A 321 -32.62 -0.07 16.54
C ARG A 321 -32.88 -1.23 15.64
N ALA A 322 -33.28 -2.34 16.20
CA ALA A 322 -33.68 -3.54 15.49
C ALA A 322 -35.17 -3.80 15.76
N ASP A 323 -35.97 -3.70 14.70
CA ASP A 323 -37.40 -3.97 14.73
C ASP A 323 -37.67 -5.29 14.01
N GLY A 324 -38.18 -6.29 14.73
CA GLY A 324 -38.38 -7.65 14.21
C GLY A 324 -39.61 -8.36 14.78
N ASN A 325 -39.99 -9.45 14.14
CA ASN A 325 -41.11 -10.30 14.61
C ASN A 325 -40.78 -11.11 15.86
N LEU A 326 -39.51 -11.40 16.13
CA LEU A 326 -39.05 -12.10 17.33
C LEU A 326 -38.78 -11.10 18.47
N VAL A 327 -38.07 -10.04 18.20
CA VAL A 327 -37.56 -9.11 19.20
C VAL A 327 -37.40 -7.71 18.62
N ASN A 328 -37.75 -6.69 19.42
CA ASN A 328 -37.40 -5.33 19.20
C ASN A 328 -36.28 -4.95 20.15
N SER A 329 -35.16 -4.46 19.61
CA SER A 329 -33.95 -4.16 20.37
C SER A 329 -33.53 -2.70 20.20
N VAL A 330 -33.04 -2.10 21.27
CA VAL A 330 -32.35 -0.82 21.22
C VAL A 330 -31.01 -0.98 21.93
N SER A 331 -29.93 -0.72 21.21
CA SER A 331 -28.58 -0.68 21.76
C SER A 331 -27.97 0.72 21.56
N SER A 332 -27.30 1.22 22.59
CA SER A 332 -26.63 2.52 22.59
C SER A 332 -25.15 2.35 22.94
N PRO A 333 -24.31 1.92 21.98
CA PRO A 333 -22.86 1.84 22.21
C PRO A 333 -22.22 3.22 22.20
N GLY A 334 -21.20 3.41 23.03
CA GLY A 334 -20.37 4.60 23.07
C GLY A 334 -19.06 4.31 23.77
N GLY A 335 -18.04 5.13 23.51
CA GLY A 335 -16.71 4.92 24.11
C GLY A 335 -15.64 5.81 23.51
N ASP A 336 -14.44 5.56 23.95
CA ASP A 336 -13.22 6.26 23.54
C ASP A 336 -12.15 5.26 23.13
N ASN A 337 -11.23 5.68 22.25
CA ASN A 337 -9.99 4.96 22.03
C ASN A 337 -8.82 5.92 21.83
N THR A 338 -7.64 5.46 22.23
CA THR A 338 -6.38 6.16 22.06
C THR A 338 -5.31 5.21 21.56
N MET A 339 -4.40 5.73 20.75
CA MET A 339 -3.19 5.03 20.32
C MET A 339 -2.01 6.00 20.36
N HIS A 340 -0.91 5.55 20.92
CA HIS A 340 0.37 6.26 20.94
C HIS A 340 1.43 5.32 20.39
N ASN A 341 2.22 5.78 19.42
CA ASN A 341 3.40 5.06 18.93
C ASN A 341 4.60 6.00 18.93
N ALA A 342 5.70 5.57 19.52
CA ALA A 342 6.99 6.24 19.46
C ALA A 342 8.00 5.31 18.80
N ALA A 343 8.75 5.82 17.82
CA ALA A 343 9.69 5.03 17.02
C ALA A 343 11.03 5.73 16.92
N LEU A 344 12.12 4.97 17.04
CA LEU A 344 13.50 5.39 16.87
C LEU A 344 14.17 4.50 15.81
N ARG A 345 14.94 5.08 14.89
CA ARG A 345 15.71 4.34 13.90
C ARG A 345 17.08 4.97 13.69
N TYR A 346 18.08 4.13 13.59
CA TYR A 346 19.42 4.50 13.22
C TYR A 346 19.87 3.68 12.00
N THR A 347 20.29 4.36 10.94
CA THR A 347 20.86 3.74 9.74
C THR A 347 22.30 4.21 9.60
N SER A 348 23.26 3.30 9.66
CA SER A 348 24.68 3.61 9.52
C SER A 348 25.07 3.79 8.06
N ALA A 349 26.22 4.42 7.82
CA ALA A 349 26.82 4.51 6.48
C ALA A 349 27.29 3.14 5.94
N SER A 350 27.49 2.14 6.81
CA SER A 350 27.89 0.77 6.43
C SER A 350 26.73 -0.16 6.13
N GLY A 351 25.48 0.35 6.09
CA GLY A 351 24.29 -0.46 5.78
C GLY A 351 23.65 -1.15 6.99
N LEU A 352 24.12 -0.89 8.24
CA LEU A 352 23.42 -1.35 9.43
C LEU A 352 22.19 -0.47 9.70
N ASP A 353 21.05 -1.09 9.88
CA ASP A 353 19.79 -0.44 10.24
C ASP A 353 19.28 -1.01 11.57
N LEU A 354 19.09 -0.15 12.55
CA LEU A 354 18.56 -0.51 13.85
C LEU A 354 17.26 0.24 14.07
N SER A 355 16.21 -0.43 14.49
CA SER A 355 14.97 0.24 14.86
C SER A 355 14.37 -0.30 16.16
N ALA A 356 13.70 0.58 16.87
CA ALA A 356 12.88 0.24 18.03
C ALA A 356 11.62 1.08 17.99
N ASP A 357 10.48 0.48 18.28
CA ASP A 357 9.22 1.20 18.46
C ASP A 357 8.41 0.63 19.62
N TYR A 358 7.64 1.50 20.23
CA TYR A 358 6.70 1.19 21.30
C TYR A 358 5.32 1.73 20.90
N THR A 359 4.31 0.90 21.03
CA THR A 359 2.91 1.25 20.79
C THR A 359 2.10 0.97 22.05
N HIS A 360 1.32 1.94 22.48
CA HIS A 360 0.27 1.77 23.48
C HIS A 360 -1.09 2.07 22.85
N TYR A 361 -2.01 1.12 22.97
CA TYR A 361 -3.41 1.27 22.57
C TYR A 361 -4.31 1.07 23.78
N SER A 362 -5.35 1.89 23.89
CA SER A 362 -6.37 1.75 24.92
C SER A 362 -7.74 2.06 24.36
N SER A 363 -8.73 1.25 24.68
CA SER A 363 -10.13 1.49 24.35
C SER A 363 -11.04 1.19 25.53
N TRP A 364 -12.12 1.93 25.62
CA TRP A 364 -13.19 1.72 26.57
C TRP A 364 -14.54 1.91 25.87
N GLN A 365 -15.48 1.03 26.15
CA GLN A 365 -16.83 1.06 25.58
C GLN A 365 -17.88 0.75 26.63
N LEU A 366 -19.01 1.44 26.52
CA LEU A 366 -20.24 1.13 27.23
C LEU A 366 -21.35 0.91 26.18
N ALA A 367 -22.06 -0.20 26.27
CA ALA A 367 -23.24 -0.48 25.46
C ALA A 367 -24.43 -0.78 26.38
N ALA A 368 -25.48 0.03 26.26
CA ALA A 368 -26.75 -0.24 26.95
C ALA A 368 -27.69 -0.97 25.99
N MET A 369 -28.14 -2.17 26.36
CA MET A 369 -29.03 -3.00 25.56
C MET A 369 -30.43 -3.13 26.23
N ARG A 370 -31.47 -3.00 25.44
CA ARG A 370 -32.87 -3.14 25.86
C ARG A 370 -33.62 -3.94 24.81
N ASN A 371 -34.15 -5.08 25.18
CA ASN A 371 -34.88 -6.01 24.31
C ASN A 371 -36.32 -6.20 24.79
N ARG A 372 -37.25 -6.29 23.86
CA ARG A 372 -38.62 -6.64 24.05
C ARG A 372 -39.01 -7.76 23.09
N TYR A 373 -39.20 -8.94 23.58
CA TYR A 373 -39.57 -10.13 22.81
C TYR A 373 -41.06 -10.17 22.48
N ALA A 374 -41.40 -10.90 21.42
CA ALA A 374 -42.79 -11.05 20.96
C ALA A 374 -43.70 -11.79 22.00
N ASP A 375 -43.12 -12.64 22.81
CA ASP A 375 -43.81 -13.34 23.93
C ASP A 375 -44.09 -12.45 25.15
N GLY A 376 -43.65 -11.19 25.11
CA GLY A 376 -43.79 -10.19 26.17
C GLY A 376 -42.62 -10.10 27.14
N ASN A 377 -41.66 -11.02 27.07
CA ASN A 377 -40.44 -10.99 27.87
C ASN A 377 -39.61 -9.75 27.56
N ARG A 378 -38.81 -9.32 28.53
CA ARG A 378 -37.92 -8.19 28.41
C ARG A 378 -36.55 -8.53 28.97
N THR A 379 -35.50 -8.01 28.34
CA THR A 379 -34.16 -8.01 28.90
C THR A 379 -33.54 -6.63 28.81
N ALA A 380 -32.87 -6.23 29.88
CA ALA A 380 -32.17 -4.96 29.92
C ALA A 380 -30.84 -5.12 30.66
N PHE A 381 -29.76 -4.75 30.02
CA PHE A 381 -28.43 -4.83 30.60
C PHE A 381 -27.47 -3.80 29.99
N ASP A 382 -26.43 -3.50 30.74
CA ASP A 382 -25.32 -2.71 30.26
C ASP A 382 -24.06 -3.60 30.18
N VAL A 383 -23.24 -3.34 29.17
CA VAL A 383 -21.94 -3.99 28.98
C VAL A 383 -20.86 -2.93 28.99
N VAL A 384 -19.90 -3.06 29.90
CA VAL A 384 -18.66 -2.26 29.89
C VAL A 384 -17.53 -3.15 29.42
N SER A 385 -16.83 -2.75 28.39
CA SER A 385 -15.65 -3.44 27.88
C SER A 385 -14.47 -2.50 27.73
N GLY A 386 -13.29 -3.03 27.93
CA GLY A 386 -12.05 -2.29 27.71
C GLY A 386 -10.95 -3.21 27.23
N GLN A 387 -10.02 -2.61 26.50
CA GLN A 387 -8.82 -3.28 26.01
C GLN A 387 -7.63 -2.34 26.13
N SER A 388 -6.50 -2.87 26.55
CA SER A 388 -5.22 -2.19 26.59
C SER A 388 -4.14 -3.07 26.00
N VAL A 389 -3.40 -2.56 25.00
CA VAL A 389 -2.32 -3.30 24.34
C VAL A 389 -1.04 -2.48 24.40
N ASP A 390 0.00 -3.08 24.94
CA ASP A 390 1.36 -2.57 24.90
C ASP A 390 2.19 -3.43 23.96
N ARG A 391 2.91 -2.81 23.00
CA ARG A 391 3.74 -3.52 22.04
C ARG A 391 5.10 -2.89 21.88
N VAL A 392 6.13 -3.71 21.91
CA VAL A 392 7.52 -3.34 21.65
C VAL A 392 8.04 -4.13 20.46
N ASN A 393 8.63 -3.45 19.48
CA ASN A 393 9.35 -4.08 18.38
C ASN A 393 10.79 -3.59 18.39
N VAL A 394 11.74 -4.48 18.15
CA VAL A 394 13.17 -4.14 17.98
C VAL A 394 13.70 -4.91 16.79
N SER A 395 14.34 -4.24 15.84
CA SER A 395 14.94 -4.88 14.69
C SER A 395 16.38 -4.45 14.45
N ALA A 396 17.14 -5.35 13.82
CA ALA A 396 18.50 -5.10 13.37
C ALA A 396 18.68 -5.76 12.00
N ASP A 397 19.10 -4.98 11.00
CA ASP A 397 19.25 -5.38 9.63
C ASP A 397 20.59 -4.94 9.08
N GLN A 398 21.20 -5.76 8.26
CA GLN A 398 22.45 -5.46 7.59
C GLN A 398 22.35 -5.80 6.10
N SER A 399 22.80 -4.90 5.26
CA SER A 399 22.94 -5.13 3.83
C SER A 399 24.38 -4.92 3.36
N HIS A 400 24.82 -5.74 2.40
CA HIS A 400 26.13 -5.69 1.81
C HIS A 400 26.02 -5.70 0.28
N ASP A 401 26.73 -4.80 -0.36
CA ASP A 401 27.06 -4.91 -1.78
C ASP A 401 28.33 -5.78 -1.91
N LEU A 402 28.19 -6.95 -2.50
CA LEU A 402 29.28 -7.91 -2.71
C LEU A 402 30.02 -7.67 -4.04
N GLY A 403 29.67 -6.63 -4.77
CA GLY A 403 30.23 -6.32 -6.08
C GLY A 403 29.62 -7.15 -7.22
N ASN A 404 29.92 -6.76 -8.45
CA ASN A 404 29.40 -7.42 -9.66
C ASN A 404 27.87 -7.58 -9.67
N GLY A 405 27.14 -6.70 -9.00
CA GLY A 405 25.68 -6.71 -8.87
C GLY A 405 25.12 -7.77 -7.92
N TRP A 406 25.95 -8.42 -7.08
CA TRP A 406 25.51 -9.27 -5.99
C TRP A 406 25.25 -8.45 -4.74
N GLY A 407 24.10 -8.67 -4.10
CA GLY A 407 23.74 -8.13 -2.80
C GLY A 407 23.40 -9.24 -1.81
N MET A 408 23.65 -8.98 -0.53
CA MET A 408 23.27 -9.85 0.57
C MET A 408 22.60 -9.01 1.66
N THR A 409 21.48 -9.51 2.20
CA THR A 409 20.78 -8.90 3.32
C THR A 409 20.50 -9.94 4.38
N TYR A 410 20.63 -9.60 5.64
CA TYR A 410 20.25 -10.45 6.77
C TYR A 410 19.88 -9.59 7.98
N GLY A 411 19.10 -10.15 8.85
CA GLY A 411 18.65 -9.44 10.04
C GLY A 411 17.58 -10.19 10.78
N GLY A 412 16.91 -9.45 11.67
CA GLY A 412 15.81 -9.98 12.42
C GLY A 412 15.02 -8.92 13.17
N ILE A 413 13.84 -9.34 13.62
CA ILE A 413 12.97 -8.56 14.47
C ILE A 413 12.50 -9.41 15.65
N PHE A 414 12.47 -8.79 16.81
CA PHE A 414 11.79 -9.30 17.99
C PHE A 414 10.63 -8.40 18.32
N SER A 415 9.47 -8.98 18.56
CA SER A 415 8.25 -8.29 18.99
C SER A 415 7.71 -8.93 20.25
N TRP A 416 7.28 -8.11 21.18
CA TRP A 416 6.46 -8.48 22.32
C TRP A 416 5.20 -7.63 22.35
N ALA A 417 4.07 -8.24 22.65
CA ALA A 417 2.84 -7.52 22.95
C ALA A 417 2.15 -8.13 24.17
N GLY A 418 1.69 -7.27 25.08
CA GLY A 418 0.83 -7.62 26.19
C GLY A 418 -0.56 -7.04 25.95
N ASP A 419 -1.57 -7.89 25.88
CA ASP A 419 -2.97 -7.51 25.78
C ASP A 419 -3.67 -7.78 27.12
N HIS A 420 -4.46 -6.81 27.55
CA HIS A 420 -5.37 -6.94 28.68
C HIS A 420 -6.75 -6.51 28.24
N ASP A 421 -7.70 -7.40 28.27
CA ASP A 421 -9.09 -7.11 27.97
C ASP A 421 -10.03 -7.56 29.07
N TYR A 422 -11.11 -6.80 29.22
CA TYR A 422 -12.18 -7.16 30.15
C TYR A 422 -13.56 -6.84 29.58
N GLN A 423 -14.55 -7.60 30.02
CA GLN A 423 -15.97 -7.34 29.78
C GLN A 423 -16.76 -7.57 31.06
N ARG A 424 -17.61 -6.63 31.45
CA ARG A 424 -18.43 -6.62 32.65
C ARG A 424 -19.87 -6.36 32.28
N TYR A 425 -20.76 -7.19 32.79
CA TYR A 425 -22.20 -7.08 32.57
C TYR A 425 -22.92 -6.57 33.81
N ARG A 426 -23.87 -5.69 33.56
CA ARG A 426 -24.80 -5.23 34.60
C ARG A 426 -26.22 -5.47 34.12
N LEU A 427 -26.86 -6.51 34.70
CA LEU A 427 -28.24 -6.86 34.43
C LEU A 427 -29.18 -5.89 35.16
N HIS A 428 -30.22 -5.44 34.48
CA HIS A 428 -31.28 -4.58 35.02
C HIS A 428 -32.64 -5.24 35.01
N GLU A 429 -32.98 -6.05 33.98
CA GLU A 429 -34.25 -6.71 33.79
C GLU A 429 -34.08 -8.02 33.02
N GLY A 430 -34.83 -9.07 33.38
CA GLY A 430 -34.83 -10.35 32.70
C GLY A 430 -33.65 -11.24 33.07
N ASP A 431 -33.44 -12.28 32.28
CA ASP A 431 -32.36 -13.25 32.44
C ASP A 431 -31.55 -13.32 31.12
N ILE A 432 -30.24 -13.27 31.22
CA ILE A 432 -29.31 -13.44 30.09
C ILE A 432 -28.10 -14.24 30.57
N ALA A 433 -27.62 -15.17 29.72
CA ALA A 433 -26.39 -15.90 29.99
C ALA A 433 -25.18 -14.98 29.78
N THR A 434 -24.79 -14.24 30.82
CA THR A 434 -23.61 -13.35 30.78
C THR A 434 -22.52 -13.91 31.67
N VAL A 435 -21.29 -13.80 31.21
CA VAL A 435 -20.09 -14.11 31.98
C VAL A 435 -19.15 -12.91 31.88
N ASP A 436 -18.82 -12.35 33.04
CA ASP A 436 -17.75 -11.37 33.11
C ASP A 436 -16.42 -12.00 32.70
N THR A 437 -15.67 -11.32 31.89
CA THR A 437 -14.34 -11.76 31.43
C THR A 437 -13.26 -10.76 31.85
N ASP A 438 -12.09 -11.28 32.13
CA ASP A 438 -10.89 -10.52 32.41
C ASP A 438 -9.71 -11.38 31.97
N SER A 439 -9.06 -11.02 30.88
CA SER A 439 -8.03 -11.85 30.29
C SER A 439 -6.76 -11.06 30.00
N HIS A 440 -5.64 -11.76 30.09
CA HIS A 440 -4.31 -11.25 29.75
C HIS A 440 -3.69 -12.21 28.75
N LEU A 441 -3.12 -11.65 27.68
CA LEU A 441 -2.45 -12.42 26.65
C LEU A 441 -1.09 -11.79 26.35
N ASP A 442 -0.02 -12.56 26.55
CA ASP A 442 1.30 -12.21 26.08
C ASP A 442 1.57 -12.87 24.73
N GLU A 443 2.04 -12.06 23.78
CA GLU A 443 2.45 -12.48 22.44
C GLU A 443 3.93 -12.20 22.22
N TYR A 444 4.64 -13.18 21.68
CA TYR A 444 6.07 -13.09 21.34
C TYR A 444 6.28 -13.51 19.89
N THR A 445 7.03 -12.71 19.14
CA THR A 445 7.46 -13.05 17.79
C THR A 445 8.95 -12.82 17.66
N GLY A 446 9.69 -13.84 17.28
CA GLY A 446 11.10 -13.73 16.89
C GLY A 446 11.26 -14.16 15.45
N ASN A 447 11.78 -13.29 14.60
CA ASN A 447 11.98 -13.56 13.17
C ASN A 447 13.43 -13.26 12.80
N LEU A 448 14.09 -14.23 12.12
CA LEU A 448 15.40 -14.06 11.53
C LEU A 448 15.32 -14.37 10.04
N TYR A 449 16.04 -13.62 9.23
CA TYR A 449 16.07 -13.82 7.79
C TYR A 449 17.47 -13.66 7.20
N ALA A 450 17.66 -14.28 6.03
CA ALA A 450 18.79 -14.02 5.14
C ALA A 450 18.30 -14.04 3.69
N GLY A 451 18.91 -13.19 2.86
CA GLY A 451 18.57 -13.08 1.46
C GLY A 451 19.77 -12.72 0.61
N VAL A 452 19.74 -13.14 -0.65
CA VAL A 452 20.71 -12.80 -1.69
C VAL A 452 20.00 -12.25 -2.91
N SER A 453 20.63 -11.30 -3.56
CA SER A 453 20.13 -10.72 -4.81
C SER A 453 21.24 -10.62 -5.84
N LYS A 454 20.85 -10.63 -7.11
CA LYS A 454 21.77 -10.44 -8.24
C LYS A 454 21.12 -9.53 -9.27
N GLN A 455 21.76 -8.41 -9.55
CA GLN A 455 21.46 -7.56 -10.68
C GLN A 455 22.33 -7.94 -11.87
N PHE A 456 21.74 -8.03 -13.05
CA PHE A 456 22.42 -8.30 -14.31
C PHE A 456 21.84 -7.44 -15.44
N ALA A 457 22.49 -7.38 -16.60
CA ALA A 457 22.16 -6.43 -17.68
C ALA A 457 20.68 -6.42 -18.11
N LYS A 458 19.98 -7.56 -18.04
CA LYS A 458 18.60 -7.70 -18.49
C LYS A 458 17.63 -8.11 -17.37
N GLY A 459 17.95 -7.81 -16.13
CA GLY A 459 17.06 -8.14 -15.04
C GLY A 459 17.74 -8.32 -13.70
N SER A 460 17.00 -8.88 -12.76
CA SER A 460 17.48 -9.21 -11.42
C SER A 460 16.77 -10.44 -10.88
N PHE A 461 17.41 -11.14 -9.96
CA PHE A 461 16.72 -12.09 -9.11
C PHE A 461 17.01 -11.80 -7.63
N SER A 462 16.07 -12.16 -6.77
CA SER A 462 16.27 -12.19 -5.33
C SER A 462 15.69 -13.48 -4.75
N LEU A 463 16.38 -14.01 -3.76
CA LEU A 463 15.97 -15.18 -2.99
C LEU A 463 16.19 -14.88 -1.52
N SER A 464 15.19 -15.14 -0.68
CA SER A 464 15.32 -15.01 0.76
C SER A 464 14.54 -16.08 1.50
N LEU A 465 14.99 -16.35 2.72
CA LEU A 465 14.32 -17.25 3.66
C LEU A 465 14.26 -16.56 5.01
N ALA A 466 13.08 -16.54 5.61
CA ALA A 466 12.89 -16.12 6.99
C ALA A 466 12.38 -17.30 7.82
N GLY A 467 12.88 -17.41 9.06
CA GLY A 467 12.38 -18.32 10.09
C GLY A 467 11.75 -17.52 11.21
N GLU A 468 10.55 -17.92 11.66
CA GLU A 468 9.80 -17.22 12.70
C GLU A 468 9.35 -18.19 13.78
N TYR A 469 9.61 -17.81 15.01
CA TYR A 469 8.94 -18.35 16.17
C TYR A 469 7.84 -17.41 16.63
N TYR A 470 6.64 -17.91 16.77
CA TYR A 470 5.48 -17.18 17.26
C TYR A 470 4.86 -17.90 18.45
N ARG A 471 4.55 -17.16 19.52
CA ARG A 471 3.83 -17.66 20.69
C ARG A 471 2.77 -16.66 21.12
N ALA A 472 1.54 -17.14 21.37
CA ALA A 472 0.45 -16.38 21.97
C ALA A 472 -0.33 -17.29 22.93
N GLY A 473 -0.27 -17.01 24.21
CA GLY A 473 -0.81 -17.88 25.24
C GLY A 473 -0.21 -19.30 25.21
N ASP A 474 -1.07 -20.31 25.04
CA ASP A 474 -0.68 -21.72 24.93
C ASP A 474 -0.33 -22.16 23.51
N TYR A 475 -0.54 -21.31 22.52
CA TYR A 475 -0.19 -21.61 21.12
C TYR A 475 1.23 -21.18 20.82
N ASP A 476 2.05 -22.10 20.30
CA ASP A 476 3.36 -21.77 19.75
C ASP A 476 3.62 -22.52 18.45
N ASN A 477 4.38 -21.90 17.53
CA ASN A 477 4.65 -22.46 16.22
C ASN A 477 5.92 -21.87 15.57
N TRP A 478 6.70 -22.72 14.93
CA TRP A 478 7.75 -22.34 14.00
C TRP A 478 7.22 -22.29 12.57
N SER A 479 7.57 -21.27 11.84
CA SER A 479 7.19 -21.11 10.43
C SER A 479 8.39 -20.67 9.59
N LEU A 480 8.45 -21.18 8.35
CA LEU A 480 9.46 -20.78 7.36
C LEU A 480 8.75 -20.01 6.24
N TYR A 481 9.40 -18.94 5.77
CA TYR A 481 8.88 -18.04 4.74
C TYR A 481 9.90 -17.90 3.62
N PRO A 482 9.86 -18.82 2.64
CA PRO A 482 10.64 -18.66 1.41
C PRO A 482 10.04 -17.55 0.54
N GLN A 483 10.92 -16.76 -0.06
CA GLN A 483 10.56 -15.75 -1.06
C GLN A 483 11.53 -15.82 -2.22
N ALA A 484 11.02 -15.67 -3.45
CA ALA A 484 11.83 -15.60 -4.66
C ALA A 484 11.18 -14.62 -5.63
N THR A 485 11.97 -13.75 -6.24
CA THR A 485 11.55 -12.86 -7.30
C THR A 485 12.56 -12.91 -8.44
N LEU A 486 12.07 -13.16 -9.64
CA LEU A 486 12.80 -13.02 -10.89
C LEU A 486 12.16 -11.93 -11.72
N LEU A 487 12.95 -10.95 -12.12
CA LEU A 487 12.50 -9.85 -12.94
C LEU A 487 13.41 -9.74 -14.17
N LEU A 488 12.81 -9.76 -15.37
CA LEU A 488 13.51 -9.76 -16.64
C LEU A 488 13.02 -8.65 -17.55
N THR A 489 13.95 -8.01 -18.25
CA THR A 489 13.70 -7.09 -19.35
C THR A 489 14.30 -7.68 -20.63
N PRO A 490 13.66 -8.71 -21.23
CA PRO A 490 14.26 -9.47 -22.34
C PRO A 490 14.47 -8.62 -23.58
N ALA A 491 13.64 -7.62 -23.81
CA ALA A 491 13.73 -6.63 -24.86
C ALA A 491 13.21 -5.28 -24.36
N GLU A 492 13.51 -4.22 -25.09
CA GLU A 492 12.95 -2.89 -24.83
C GLU A 492 11.40 -2.96 -24.77
N LYS A 493 10.82 -2.25 -23.81
CA LYS A 493 9.35 -2.22 -23.58
C LYS A 493 8.71 -3.53 -23.07
N HIS A 494 9.50 -4.58 -22.84
CA HIS A 494 9.03 -5.86 -22.31
C HIS A 494 9.57 -6.10 -20.90
N LEU A 495 8.70 -6.41 -19.96
CA LEU A 495 9.08 -6.77 -18.60
C LEU A 495 8.31 -8.03 -18.19
N VAL A 496 9.02 -8.99 -17.63
CA VAL A 496 8.47 -10.21 -17.05
C VAL A 496 8.88 -10.28 -15.59
N GLN A 497 7.91 -10.50 -14.72
CA GLN A 497 8.19 -10.76 -13.30
C GLN A 497 7.54 -12.07 -12.88
N ILE A 498 8.31 -12.91 -12.19
CA ILE A 498 7.81 -14.09 -11.50
C ILE A 498 8.15 -13.93 -10.03
N SER A 499 7.16 -14.03 -9.16
CA SER A 499 7.36 -13.96 -7.72
C SER A 499 6.65 -15.10 -7.00
N LEU A 500 7.35 -15.62 -6.00
CA LEU A 500 6.84 -16.54 -5.00
C LEU A 500 7.02 -15.88 -3.64
N SER A 501 6.01 -15.86 -2.82
CA SER A 501 6.07 -15.32 -1.46
C SER A 501 5.22 -16.13 -0.50
N SER A 502 5.53 -16.02 0.75
CA SER A 502 4.72 -16.59 1.83
C SER A 502 4.51 -15.56 2.94
N ASP A 503 3.37 -15.64 3.57
CA ASP A 503 2.94 -14.72 4.61
C ASP A 503 2.16 -15.43 5.72
N LYS A 504 1.88 -14.72 6.80
CA LYS A 504 1.08 -15.17 7.93
C LYS A 504 0.20 -14.04 8.43
N THR A 505 -1.09 -14.29 8.57
CA THR A 505 -2.06 -13.38 9.15
C THR A 505 -2.39 -13.83 10.56
N TYR A 506 -2.26 -12.93 11.52
CA TYR A 506 -2.58 -13.19 12.91
C TYR A 506 -4.02 -12.78 13.20
N PRO A 507 -4.77 -13.57 14.00
CA PRO A 507 -6.07 -13.12 14.48
C PRO A 507 -5.92 -11.89 15.38
N SER A 508 -6.94 -11.06 15.39
CA SER A 508 -6.99 -9.92 16.31
C SER A 508 -7.28 -10.40 17.74
N TYR A 509 -6.84 -9.65 18.75
CA TYR A 509 -7.04 -10.02 20.14
C TYR A 509 -8.51 -10.18 20.48
N TRP A 510 -9.40 -9.31 19.98
CA TRP A 510 -10.83 -9.40 20.22
C TRP A 510 -11.47 -10.67 19.62
N GLU A 511 -10.96 -11.23 18.53
CA GLU A 511 -11.41 -12.50 17.97
C GLU A 511 -11.02 -13.70 18.83
N MET A 512 -9.92 -13.57 19.58
CA MET A 512 -9.43 -14.60 20.49
C MET A 512 -10.01 -14.49 21.91
N GLN A 513 -10.75 -13.42 22.22
CA GLN A 513 -11.38 -13.24 23.53
C GLN A 513 -12.40 -14.33 23.85
N GLN A 514 -12.50 -14.74 25.11
CA GLN A 514 -13.56 -15.65 25.61
C GLN A 514 -14.81 -14.85 25.98
N SER A 515 -15.27 -13.97 25.13
CA SER A 515 -16.38 -13.07 25.40
C SER A 515 -17.52 -13.23 24.40
N THR A 516 -18.73 -12.81 24.79
CA THR A 516 -19.90 -12.72 23.93
C THR A 516 -20.37 -11.28 23.91
N SER A 517 -20.44 -10.67 22.73
CA SER A 517 -21.00 -9.32 22.51
C SER A 517 -22.35 -9.43 21.81
N TYR A 518 -23.33 -8.63 22.22
CA TYR A 518 -24.68 -8.63 21.67
C TYR A 518 -24.84 -7.48 20.67
N ILE A 519 -25.25 -7.82 19.44
CA ILE A 519 -25.64 -6.83 18.40
C ILE A 519 -27.06 -6.38 18.66
N ASP A 520 -27.97 -7.34 18.92
CA ASP A 520 -29.37 -7.16 19.27
C ASP A 520 -29.86 -8.41 20.06
N GLY A 521 -31.15 -8.54 20.27
CA GLY A 521 -31.73 -9.65 21.03
C GLY A 521 -31.75 -11.02 20.33
N TYR A 522 -31.37 -11.08 19.04
CA TYR A 522 -31.25 -12.30 18.25
C TYR A 522 -29.80 -12.57 17.79
N SER A 523 -29.00 -11.51 17.61
CA SER A 523 -27.66 -11.59 17.00
C SER A 523 -26.57 -11.33 18.03
N GLU A 524 -25.59 -12.22 18.11
CA GLU A 524 -24.45 -12.13 19.01
C GLU A 524 -23.13 -12.42 18.29
N ILE A 525 -22.03 -11.90 18.81
CA ILE A 525 -20.67 -12.17 18.34
C ILE A 525 -19.94 -12.92 19.46
N ARG A 526 -19.29 -14.03 19.12
CA ARG A 526 -18.44 -14.80 20.05
C ARG A 526 -17.00 -14.77 19.60
N GLY A 527 -16.09 -14.59 20.53
CA GLY A 527 -14.68 -14.84 20.30
C GLY A 527 -14.36 -16.34 20.25
N THR A 528 -13.17 -16.67 19.77
CA THR A 528 -12.67 -18.04 19.61
C THR A 528 -11.29 -18.16 20.24
N PRO A 529 -11.20 -18.50 21.53
CA PRO A 529 -9.93 -18.85 22.15
C PRO A 529 -9.25 -19.99 21.37
N GLY A 530 -7.96 -19.88 21.10
CA GLY A 530 -7.22 -20.89 20.34
C GLY A 530 -7.36 -20.76 18.81
N LEU A 531 -7.88 -19.65 18.30
CA LEU A 531 -7.85 -19.31 16.88
C LEU A 531 -6.39 -19.26 16.39
N ARG A 532 -6.11 -20.01 15.32
CA ARG A 532 -4.75 -20.16 14.80
C ARG A 532 -4.47 -19.13 13.70
N PRO A 533 -3.23 -18.60 13.64
CA PRO A 533 -2.81 -17.77 12.51
C PRO A 533 -2.91 -18.50 11.18
N SER A 534 -3.41 -17.81 10.16
CA SER A 534 -3.48 -18.30 8.78
C SER A 534 -2.14 -18.09 8.08
N LYS A 535 -1.67 -19.09 7.35
CA LYS A 535 -0.51 -18.97 6.44
C LYS A 535 -1.02 -18.69 5.02
N SER A 536 -0.23 -17.99 4.22
CA SER A 536 -0.50 -17.83 2.80
C SER A 536 0.75 -18.11 1.97
N TYR A 537 0.54 -18.77 0.83
CA TYR A 537 1.56 -19.03 -0.19
C TYR A 537 1.06 -18.42 -1.49
N ASN A 538 1.83 -17.48 -2.05
CA ASN A 538 1.45 -16.70 -3.20
C ASN A 538 2.41 -16.94 -4.35
N GLY A 539 1.89 -17.27 -5.51
CA GLY A 539 2.62 -17.37 -6.76
C GLY A 539 2.04 -16.39 -7.79
N GLN A 540 2.92 -15.69 -8.49
CA GLN A 540 2.50 -14.72 -9.48
C GLN A 540 3.45 -14.68 -10.66
N ALA A 541 2.89 -14.59 -11.86
CA ALA A 541 3.62 -14.32 -13.10
C ALA A 541 2.99 -13.12 -13.80
N MET A 542 3.76 -12.05 -14.00
CA MET A 542 3.34 -10.82 -14.64
C MET A 542 4.14 -10.56 -15.90
N TYR A 543 3.45 -10.20 -16.96
CA TYR A 543 4.03 -9.67 -18.19
C TYR A 543 3.54 -8.24 -18.39
N MET A 544 4.45 -7.29 -18.57
CA MET A 544 4.16 -5.91 -18.84
C MET A 544 4.74 -5.48 -20.19
N TYR A 545 3.89 -4.92 -21.05
CA TYR A 545 4.29 -4.41 -22.34
C TYR A 545 4.17 -2.88 -22.40
N LYS A 546 5.21 -2.22 -22.95
CA LYS A 546 5.30 -0.75 -23.05
C LYS A 546 5.03 -0.01 -21.72
N GLN A 547 5.36 -0.64 -20.59
CA GLN A 547 5.10 -0.11 -19.23
C GLN A 547 3.63 0.31 -18.99
N LYS A 548 2.68 -0.29 -19.71
CA LYS A 548 1.26 0.11 -19.72
C LYS A 548 0.31 -1.07 -19.69
N TYR A 549 0.55 -2.07 -20.53
CA TYR A 549 -0.32 -3.25 -20.65
C TYR A 549 0.17 -4.33 -19.72
N ILE A 550 -0.66 -4.76 -18.77
CA ILE A 550 -0.29 -5.78 -17.79
C ILE A 550 -1.17 -7.02 -17.97
N PHE A 551 -0.54 -8.16 -18.05
CA PHE A 551 -1.15 -9.49 -17.99
C PHE A 551 -0.56 -10.22 -16.82
N MET A 552 -1.39 -10.71 -15.91
CA MET A 552 -0.93 -11.35 -14.68
C MET A 552 -1.71 -12.64 -14.45
N LEU A 553 -0.99 -13.69 -14.09
CA LEU A 553 -1.52 -14.91 -13.52
C LEU A 553 -1.15 -14.95 -12.05
N PHE A 554 -2.07 -15.37 -11.20
CA PHE A 554 -1.83 -15.49 -9.77
C PHE A 554 -2.43 -16.75 -9.18
N TRP A 555 -1.82 -17.22 -8.12
CA TRP A 555 -2.27 -18.31 -7.29
C TRP A 555 -2.00 -17.99 -5.82
N ASN A 556 -2.97 -18.24 -4.98
CA ASN A 556 -2.90 -18.04 -3.54
C ASN A 556 -3.51 -19.25 -2.84
N GLU A 557 -2.78 -19.82 -1.88
CA GLU A 557 -3.22 -20.91 -0.99
C GLU A 557 -3.10 -20.46 0.44
N MET A 558 -4.19 -20.47 1.21
CA MET A 558 -4.24 -20.06 2.59
C MET A 558 -4.73 -21.22 3.47
N PRO A 559 -3.83 -22.09 3.97
CA PRO A 559 -4.17 -23.06 4.99
C PRO A 559 -4.43 -22.36 6.33
N ASP A 560 -5.26 -22.99 7.19
CA ASP A 560 -5.75 -22.44 8.44
C ASP A 560 -6.40 -21.06 8.30
N TYR A 561 -6.93 -20.74 7.09
CA TYR A 561 -7.66 -19.50 6.86
C TYR A 561 -8.74 -19.33 7.93
N PHE A 562 -8.91 -18.12 8.44
CA PHE A 562 -9.99 -17.83 9.37
C PHE A 562 -10.88 -16.71 8.84
N ASP A 563 -12.18 -16.85 9.10
CA ASP A 563 -13.20 -15.89 8.68
C ASP A 563 -14.34 -15.85 9.68
N GLN A 564 -14.94 -14.69 9.86
CA GLN A 564 -16.14 -14.54 10.68
C GLN A 564 -17.37 -14.96 9.87
N THR A 565 -18.06 -15.95 10.36
CA THR A 565 -19.24 -16.52 9.72
C THR A 565 -20.41 -16.58 10.69
N ALA A 566 -21.63 -16.60 10.14
CA ALA A 566 -22.85 -16.74 10.92
C ALA A 566 -23.22 -18.22 11.09
N TRP A 567 -23.66 -18.55 12.29
CA TRP A 567 -24.15 -19.86 12.67
C TRP A 567 -25.40 -19.74 13.53
N GLN A 568 -26.40 -20.61 13.33
CA GLN A 568 -27.61 -20.66 14.13
C GLN A 568 -27.38 -21.55 15.34
N ALA A 569 -27.59 -21.05 16.58
CA ALA A 569 -27.49 -21.84 17.79
C ALA A 569 -28.52 -22.96 17.76
N PRO A 570 -28.17 -24.23 18.05
CA PRO A 570 -29.11 -25.36 17.98
C PRO A 570 -30.09 -25.46 19.16
N ASP A 571 -29.80 -24.76 20.25
CA ASP A 571 -30.48 -24.81 21.53
C ASP A 571 -31.39 -23.62 21.83
N ARG A 572 -31.26 -22.54 21.11
CA ARG A 572 -31.99 -21.29 21.30
C ARG A 572 -32.04 -20.43 20.03
N LEU A 573 -32.98 -19.49 19.98
CA LEU A 573 -33.07 -18.52 18.89
C LEU A 573 -31.97 -17.47 19.04
N ALA A 574 -30.80 -17.78 18.51
CA ALA A 574 -29.67 -16.86 18.41
C ALA A 574 -28.86 -17.11 17.14
N LEU A 575 -28.56 -16.03 16.43
CA LEU A 575 -27.61 -16.00 15.30
C LEU A 575 -26.25 -15.60 15.83
N VAL A 576 -25.31 -16.52 15.80
CA VAL A 576 -23.96 -16.36 16.35
C VAL A 576 -22.99 -16.07 15.22
N TYR A 577 -22.33 -14.92 15.27
CA TYR A 577 -21.18 -14.59 14.44
C TYR A 577 -19.92 -15.01 15.17
N GLN A 578 -19.12 -15.87 14.55
CA GLN A 578 -17.90 -16.38 15.14
C GLN A 578 -16.81 -16.55 14.10
N THR A 579 -15.58 -16.13 14.43
CA THR A 579 -14.41 -16.36 13.59
C THR A 579 -13.87 -17.76 13.87
N LEU A 580 -13.78 -18.60 12.86
CA LEU A 580 -13.28 -19.98 12.94
C LEU A 580 -12.21 -20.24 11.91
N ASN A 581 -11.28 -21.17 12.20
CA ASN A 581 -10.32 -21.63 11.19
C ASN A 581 -11.00 -22.56 10.18
N TRP A 582 -10.75 -22.31 8.91
CA TRP A 582 -11.08 -23.14 7.78
C TRP A 582 -9.86 -23.93 7.34
N ASN A 583 -10.03 -25.11 6.76
CA ASN A 583 -8.91 -25.93 6.28
C ASN A 583 -8.08 -25.19 5.22
N THR A 584 -8.76 -24.55 4.27
CA THR A 584 -8.08 -23.76 3.24
C THR A 584 -9.01 -22.76 2.55
N ASN A 585 -8.44 -21.66 2.11
CA ASN A 585 -8.98 -20.77 1.08
C ASN A 585 -7.97 -20.70 -0.07
N ARG A 586 -8.37 -21.19 -1.24
CA ARG A 586 -7.55 -21.21 -2.45
C ARG A 586 -8.14 -20.28 -3.50
N GLN A 587 -7.29 -19.48 -4.12
CA GLN A 587 -7.65 -18.58 -5.19
C GLN A 587 -6.62 -18.67 -6.30
N TRP A 588 -7.08 -18.73 -7.55
CA TRP A 588 -6.19 -18.62 -8.71
C TRP A 588 -6.95 -17.94 -9.84
N GLY A 589 -6.23 -17.20 -10.67
CA GLY A 589 -6.88 -16.42 -11.69
C GLY A 589 -5.93 -15.63 -12.56
N ALA A 590 -6.53 -14.73 -13.33
CA ALA A 590 -5.84 -13.80 -14.20
C ALA A 590 -6.35 -12.38 -14.00
N ASN A 591 -5.44 -11.43 -14.18
CA ASN A 591 -5.73 -9.99 -14.19
C ASN A 591 -5.19 -9.38 -15.48
N VAL A 592 -5.94 -8.49 -16.11
CA VAL A 592 -5.56 -7.77 -17.32
C VAL A 592 -5.83 -6.29 -17.14
N ILE A 593 -4.81 -5.46 -17.35
CA ILE A 593 -4.91 -4.01 -17.27
C ILE A 593 -4.56 -3.42 -18.64
N VAL A 594 -5.50 -2.67 -19.20
CA VAL A 594 -5.38 -2.06 -20.54
C VAL A 594 -5.66 -0.56 -20.43
N PRO A 595 -4.64 0.30 -20.57
CA PRO A 595 -4.88 1.74 -20.75
C PRO A 595 -5.33 2.02 -22.18
N LEU A 596 -6.33 2.87 -22.33
CA LEU A 596 -6.90 3.30 -23.61
C LEU A 596 -6.78 4.82 -23.71
N ARG A 597 -6.03 5.31 -24.69
CA ARG A 597 -5.80 6.75 -24.94
C ARG A 597 -6.04 7.06 -26.40
N PRO A 598 -7.30 7.15 -26.87
CA PRO A 598 -7.60 7.44 -28.27
C PRO A 598 -7.20 8.87 -28.69
N GLY A 599 -6.88 9.74 -27.72
CA GLY A 599 -6.44 11.09 -27.96
C GLY A 599 -6.02 11.79 -26.67
N LYS A 600 -5.66 13.07 -26.73
CA LYS A 600 -5.26 13.88 -25.56
C LYS A 600 -6.44 14.26 -24.65
N TRP A 601 -7.67 13.96 -25.05
CA TRP A 601 -8.89 14.30 -24.34
C TRP A 601 -9.41 13.19 -23.42
N LEU A 602 -8.99 11.93 -23.64
CA LEU A 602 -9.43 10.77 -22.87
C LEU A 602 -8.23 9.95 -22.39
N ASP A 603 -8.12 9.75 -21.09
CA ASP A 603 -7.28 8.75 -20.45
C ASP A 603 -8.19 7.74 -19.76
N SER A 604 -8.20 6.51 -20.26
CA SER A 604 -9.07 5.43 -19.78
C SER A 604 -8.24 4.23 -19.38
N ARG A 605 -8.63 3.56 -18.30
CA ARG A 605 -8.01 2.31 -17.83
C ARG A 605 -9.07 1.26 -17.56
N LEU A 606 -8.99 0.16 -18.31
CA LEU A 606 -9.81 -1.03 -18.11
C LEU A 606 -9.01 -2.06 -17.30
N THR A 607 -9.57 -2.53 -16.20
CA THR A 607 -9.05 -3.64 -15.38
C THR A 607 -10.06 -4.76 -15.36
N LEU A 608 -9.61 -5.95 -15.76
CA LEU A 608 -10.39 -7.18 -15.78
C LEU A 608 -9.73 -8.20 -14.87
N THR A 609 -10.48 -8.77 -13.93
CA THR A 609 -10.02 -9.86 -13.06
C THR A 609 -11.00 -11.03 -13.20
N GLY A 610 -10.46 -12.20 -13.45
CA GLY A 610 -11.21 -13.46 -13.40
C GLY A 610 -10.49 -14.44 -12.48
N MET A 611 -11.19 -15.00 -11.48
CA MET A 611 -10.57 -15.95 -10.57
C MET A 611 -11.53 -17.05 -10.11
N ARG A 612 -10.96 -18.21 -9.82
CA ARG A 612 -11.62 -19.31 -9.13
C ARG A 612 -11.31 -19.21 -7.65
N MET A 613 -12.34 -19.15 -6.83
CA MET A 613 -12.25 -19.21 -5.37
C MET A 613 -12.70 -20.60 -4.91
N THR A 614 -11.98 -21.21 -3.97
CA THR A 614 -12.35 -22.49 -3.32
C THR A 614 -12.10 -22.36 -1.85
N GLN A 615 -13.12 -22.65 -1.04
CA GLN A 615 -13.07 -22.60 0.43
C GLN A 615 -13.53 -23.93 0.98
N ARG A 616 -12.75 -24.52 1.89
CA ARG A 616 -13.05 -25.79 2.53
C ARG A 616 -12.95 -25.67 4.04
N CYS A 617 -13.96 -26.22 4.71
CA CYS A 617 -14.00 -26.39 6.15
C CYS A 617 -14.62 -27.75 6.48
N ASP A 618 -13.84 -28.67 7.04
CA ASP A 618 -14.31 -30.02 7.34
C ASP A 618 -15.07 -30.09 8.67
N ALA A 619 -14.95 -29.07 9.52
CA ALA A 619 -15.53 -29.01 10.85
C ALA A 619 -16.02 -27.60 11.19
N PHE A 620 -17.01 -27.11 10.45
CA PHE A 620 -17.73 -25.90 10.82
C PHE A 620 -18.89 -26.31 11.75
N HIS A 621 -18.64 -26.26 13.06
CA HIS A 621 -19.52 -26.89 14.07
C HIS A 621 -19.79 -28.37 13.74
N ASP A 622 -20.98 -28.71 13.33
CA ASP A 622 -21.41 -30.07 12.92
C ASP A 622 -21.51 -30.26 11.39
N LEU A 623 -21.10 -29.24 10.62
CA LEU A 623 -21.19 -29.20 9.15
C LEU A 623 -19.82 -29.23 8.52
N ALA A 624 -19.79 -29.66 7.25
CA ALA A 624 -18.64 -29.55 6.38
C ALA A 624 -18.99 -28.75 5.12
N PHE A 625 -18.06 -27.90 4.69
CA PHE A 625 -18.20 -27.11 3.49
C PHE A 625 -17.03 -27.36 2.54
N ASP A 626 -17.36 -27.59 1.26
CA ASP A 626 -16.43 -27.56 0.14
C ASP A 626 -17.10 -26.75 -0.96
N ARG A 627 -16.74 -25.48 -1.04
CA ARG A 627 -17.40 -24.50 -1.88
C ARG A 627 -16.43 -23.90 -2.89
N SER A 628 -16.88 -23.75 -4.12
CA SER A 628 -16.07 -23.06 -5.13
C SER A 628 -16.94 -22.26 -6.11
N LYS A 629 -16.41 -21.10 -6.54
CA LYS A 629 -17.10 -20.18 -7.45
C LYS A 629 -16.13 -19.43 -8.34
N TRP A 630 -16.55 -19.11 -9.56
CA TRP A 630 -15.86 -18.15 -10.39
C TRP A 630 -16.30 -16.73 -10.02
N LEU A 631 -15.34 -15.85 -9.86
CA LEU A 631 -15.53 -14.42 -9.61
C LEU A 631 -14.95 -13.63 -10.78
N GLY A 632 -15.76 -12.74 -11.34
CA GLY A 632 -15.35 -11.76 -12.33
C GLY A 632 -15.46 -10.34 -11.78
N VAL A 633 -14.43 -9.54 -11.97
CA VAL A 633 -14.42 -8.10 -11.62
C VAL A 633 -14.05 -7.30 -12.87
N VAL A 634 -14.84 -6.26 -13.13
CA VAL A 634 -14.60 -5.30 -14.21
C VAL A 634 -14.55 -3.91 -13.58
N ARG A 635 -13.47 -3.19 -13.80
CA ARG A 635 -13.33 -1.79 -13.42
C ARG A 635 -12.89 -0.96 -14.62
N MET A 636 -13.52 0.18 -14.79
CA MET A 636 -13.18 1.13 -15.83
C MET A 636 -13.07 2.54 -15.23
N ASP A 637 -11.89 3.13 -15.30
CA ASP A 637 -11.63 4.49 -14.84
C ASP A 637 -11.35 5.36 -16.07
N ASN A 638 -12.05 6.50 -16.19
CA ASN A 638 -11.93 7.41 -17.31
C ASN A 638 -11.72 8.84 -16.80
N THR A 639 -10.69 9.51 -17.29
CA THR A 639 -10.48 10.94 -17.12
C THR A 639 -10.64 11.62 -18.47
N ILE A 640 -11.66 12.45 -18.60
CA ILE A 640 -12.03 13.17 -19.82
C ILE A 640 -11.65 14.65 -19.61
N ARG A 641 -10.69 15.14 -20.41
CA ARG A 641 -10.31 16.55 -20.39
C ARG A 641 -11.29 17.36 -21.21
N LEU A 642 -12.12 18.17 -20.53
CA LEU A 642 -13.13 19.02 -21.16
C LEU A 642 -12.54 20.34 -21.65
N SER A 643 -11.59 20.92 -20.92
CA SER A 643 -10.89 22.16 -21.28
C SER A 643 -9.44 22.16 -20.78
N ARG A 644 -8.57 22.98 -21.40
CA ARG A 644 -7.19 23.20 -20.96
C ARG A 644 -6.99 24.54 -20.25
N LYS A 645 -7.84 25.52 -20.57
CA LYS A 645 -7.86 26.85 -19.94
C LYS A 645 -9.31 27.33 -19.82
N PRO A 646 -9.90 27.28 -18.61
CA PRO A 646 -9.36 26.68 -17.39
C PRO A 646 -9.17 25.16 -17.52
N ASP A 647 -8.28 24.56 -16.73
CA ASP A 647 -8.09 23.08 -16.74
C ASP A 647 -9.29 22.43 -16.05
N LEU A 648 -10.11 21.79 -16.86
CA LEU A 648 -11.37 21.14 -16.43
C LEU A 648 -11.38 19.70 -16.90
N THR A 649 -11.50 18.77 -15.94
CA THR A 649 -11.62 17.34 -16.20
C THR A 649 -12.89 16.77 -15.62
N LEU A 650 -13.43 15.76 -16.31
CA LEU A 650 -14.54 14.92 -15.85
C LEU A 650 -13.98 13.52 -15.61
N ASP A 651 -14.08 13.02 -14.39
CA ASP A 651 -13.73 11.67 -14.03
C ASP A 651 -14.99 10.80 -13.97
N LEU A 652 -14.98 9.67 -14.66
CA LEU A 652 -16.04 8.67 -14.65
C LEU A 652 -15.44 7.32 -14.31
N SER A 653 -15.89 6.69 -13.22
CA SER A 653 -15.48 5.34 -12.87
C SER A 653 -16.67 4.40 -12.77
N GLY A 654 -16.50 3.18 -13.28
CA GLY A 654 -17.44 2.09 -13.19
C GLY A 654 -16.79 0.86 -12.58
N TYR A 655 -17.50 0.18 -11.71
CA TYR A 655 -17.09 -1.05 -11.06
C TYR A 655 -18.25 -2.07 -11.13
N TYR A 656 -17.93 -3.31 -11.47
CA TYR A 656 -18.83 -4.46 -11.40
C TYR A 656 -18.09 -5.66 -10.84
N GLN A 657 -18.72 -6.37 -9.91
CA GLN A 657 -18.28 -7.65 -9.38
C GLN A 657 -19.41 -8.67 -9.52
N SER A 658 -19.11 -9.85 -10.07
CA SER A 658 -20.06 -10.95 -10.11
C SER A 658 -20.31 -11.53 -8.71
N ALA A 659 -21.26 -12.45 -8.59
CA ALA A 659 -21.49 -13.19 -7.35
C ALA A 659 -20.20 -13.90 -6.87
N ALA A 660 -19.97 -13.90 -5.54
CA ALA A 660 -18.82 -14.49 -4.87
C ALA A 660 -19.24 -15.44 -3.75
N ILE A 661 -18.27 -16.07 -3.10
CA ILE A 661 -18.44 -16.80 -1.82
C ILE A 661 -17.51 -16.18 -0.77
N GLN A 662 -17.98 -16.13 0.47
CA GLN A 662 -17.18 -15.75 1.62
C GLN A 662 -17.62 -16.60 2.81
N GLY A 663 -16.77 -17.50 3.26
CA GLY A 663 -17.14 -18.44 4.32
C GLY A 663 -18.43 -19.18 3.97
N THR A 664 -19.43 -19.06 4.84
CA THR A 664 -20.77 -19.65 4.65
C THR A 664 -21.68 -18.80 3.75
N TYR A 665 -21.28 -17.58 3.38
CA TYR A 665 -22.13 -16.66 2.62
C TYR A 665 -22.04 -16.85 1.10
N ASP A 666 -23.16 -16.68 0.42
CA ASP A 666 -23.21 -16.33 -0.99
C ASP A 666 -23.35 -14.82 -1.13
N VAL A 667 -22.33 -14.20 -1.71
CA VAL A 667 -22.29 -12.75 -1.92
C VAL A 667 -22.93 -12.42 -3.26
N ALA A 668 -23.94 -11.57 -3.24
CA ALA A 668 -24.61 -11.11 -4.46
C ALA A 668 -23.69 -10.24 -5.33
N PRO A 669 -23.97 -10.15 -6.66
CA PRO A 669 -23.26 -9.20 -7.51
C PRO A 669 -23.41 -7.75 -7.02
N SER A 670 -22.37 -6.97 -7.21
CA SER A 670 -22.37 -5.54 -6.84
C SER A 670 -21.83 -4.68 -7.97
N TRP A 671 -22.30 -3.44 -8.06
CA TRP A 671 -21.81 -2.48 -9.02
C TRP A 671 -21.88 -1.06 -8.47
N SER A 672 -21.05 -0.18 -9.00
CA SER A 672 -21.10 1.25 -8.73
C SER A 672 -20.67 2.05 -9.95
N VAL A 673 -21.20 3.28 -10.06
CA VAL A 673 -20.78 4.27 -11.04
C VAL A 673 -20.57 5.57 -10.28
N ASN A 674 -19.42 6.20 -10.49
CA ASN A 674 -19.06 7.47 -9.88
C ASN A 674 -18.71 8.49 -10.96
N ALA A 675 -19.10 9.74 -10.74
CA ALA A 675 -18.72 10.87 -11.58
C ALA A 675 -18.17 12.00 -10.72
N GLY A 676 -17.10 12.64 -11.16
CA GLY A 676 -16.45 13.75 -10.51
C GLY A 676 -16.03 14.81 -11.51
N VAL A 677 -16.09 16.07 -11.11
CA VAL A 677 -15.57 17.19 -11.89
C VAL A 677 -14.43 17.81 -11.11
N LYS A 678 -13.27 17.95 -11.77
CA LYS A 678 -12.11 18.65 -11.21
C LYS A 678 -11.85 19.90 -12.04
N TRP A 679 -11.80 21.00 -11.35
CA TRP A 679 -11.45 22.30 -11.91
C TRP A 679 -10.18 22.79 -11.23
N THR A 680 -9.12 22.97 -12.02
CA THR A 680 -7.86 23.53 -11.53
C THR A 680 -7.72 24.94 -12.06
N PHE A 681 -7.43 25.88 -11.19
CA PHE A 681 -7.17 27.29 -11.50
C PHE A 681 -5.85 27.71 -10.84
N ASP A 682 -5.11 28.55 -11.56
CA ASP A 682 -3.80 29.09 -11.15
C ASP A 682 -3.95 30.09 -10.00
#